data_d5bc6f5bf4de3a688aa8ffc56dbf9593
#
_entry.id   d5bc6f5bf4de3a688aa8ffc56dbf9593
#
_cell.length_a   1.000
_cell.length_b   1.000
_cell.length_c   1.000
_cell.angle_alpha   90.00
_cell.angle_beta   90.00
_cell.angle_gamma   90.00
#
_symmetry.space_group_name_H-M   'P 1'
#
loop_
_entity.id
_entity.type
_entity.pdbx_description
1 polymer ?
#
loop_
_entity_poly.entity_id
_entity_poly.type
_entity_poly.pdbx_seq_one_letter_code
_entity_poly.pdbx_strand_id
1 'polypeptide(L)'
;MVDKIEKLLLCDCEGSQKVDSTALADATGLKCSKVYSELCIKNLDIVEKAIQSGDTAICCEQQSSIFDEIAGNIDKDSPIVFDIRDRAGWTVDKRTVVPKMAALTAEALMEKPIQKAKDVTSQGRCLIFGDCESVLEAAQILQETLSVTALLDPKDGDEILNVNGFDVVLGKIKNAKGSFGNFTIVFDNLQELVPSGRGPFKWTHAQDGATSSCDIILDLSKDDALFPASEKRDGYIRADVGQKTKFTSAILNASQLQGTFEKSLYIKYEASVCAHSRAEKPACSNCINVCPTGAILSSGETVTIDPGICAGCGACAAVCPSGAIEYEPGPISWILARLDVIQKYYKGAGGKNPFLLVHDDHGRELISFSARYGDGLPSNVIPMQLDAIATFGHAEALAAHASGFEEVFLLTGPKSDTDTILGEAEIANAIFENALRVVEVNDPLELSNIFEGLAKRANKTQLSKPMGSRRQVTRVASKTLNPEKEILPLPDHAPYGAVLLDNDSCTLCLSCVSLCPSGALGENPDLPQLRFQEDACLQCGLCSNICPENAISYEKRLNLSNAALEQTILKEEEPFACIECGSLFGVKSSVERIIDKLAGKHSMFSNSDATKLIQMCDDCRINAQYHSDNNPFAGGERPRVRTTEDYLSKRKDH
;
A
#
# COMPACT_ATOMS: atom_id res chain seq x y z
N MET A 1 23.98 7.69 -9.24
CA MET A 1 24.27 7.30 -10.65
C MET A 1 24.99 5.98 -10.59
N VAL A 2 24.70 5.08 -11.50
CA VAL A 2 25.49 3.84 -11.63
C VAL A 2 26.92 4.25 -11.92
N ASP A 3 27.83 3.99 -11.00
CA ASP A 3 29.22 4.52 -11.01
C ASP A 3 30.06 4.10 -12.23
N LYS A 4 29.49 3.30 -13.14
CA LYS A 4 30.16 2.76 -14.32
C LYS A 4 29.86 3.50 -15.64
N ILE A 5 28.75 4.26 -15.73
CA ILE A 5 28.35 4.87 -17.00
C ILE A 5 29.04 6.21 -17.20
N GLU A 6 29.90 6.29 -18.21
CA GLU A 6 30.61 7.50 -18.62
C GLU A 6 30.15 8.04 -19.97
N LYS A 7 29.48 7.21 -20.77
CA LYS A 7 29.15 7.49 -22.17
C LYS A 7 27.67 7.27 -22.50
N LEU A 8 27.20 8.07 -23.44
CA LEU A 8 25.85 7.91 -24.05
C LEU A 8 25.98 7.58 -25.52
N LEU A 9 25.31 6.52 -25.96
CA LEU A 9 25.19 6.18 -27.34
C LEU A 9 23.86 6.74 -27.90
N LEU A 10 23.97 7.68 -28.83
CA LEU A 10 22.87 8.50 -29.32
C LEU A 10 22.38 8.04 -30.70
N CYS A 11 21.04 8.03 -30.91
CA CYS A 11 20.39 7.72 -32.16
C CYS A 11 19.33 8.76 -32.51
N ASP A 12 19.24 9.15 -33.79
CA ASP A 12 18.21 10.06 -34.31
C ASP A 12 16.97 9.33 -34.89
N CYS A 13 16.99 7.99 -34.87
CA CYS A 13 15.89 7.15 -35.38
C CYS A 13 15.50 7.53 -36.81
N GLU A 14 16.39 7.34 -37.78
CA GLU A 14 16.26 7.73 -39.21
C GLU A 14 16.04 9.26 -39.41
N GLY A 15 16.63 10.08 -38.56
CA GLY A 15 16.46 11.53 -38.63
C GLY A 15 15.08 12.04 -38.18
N SER A 16 14.27 11.17 -37.57
CA SER A 16 12.92 11.53 -37.10
C SER A 16 12.93 12.39 -35.84
N GLN A 17 14.04 12.41 -35.07
CA GLN A 17 14.23 13.30 -33.93
C GLN A 17 15.52 14.10 -34.02
N LYS A 18 15.54 15.27 -33.38
CA LYS A 18 16.72 16.11 -33.30
C LYS A 18 17.43 15.89 -31.97
N VAL A 19 18.67 15.41 -32.02
CA VAL A 19 19.50 15.23 -30.83
C VAL A 19 20.73 16.10 -30.96
N ASP A 20 20.92 17.05 -30.02
CA ASP A 20 22.11 17.86 -29.91
C ASP A 20 23.08 17.20 -28.93
N SER A 21 24.05 16.44 -29.49
CA SER A 21 25.00 15.66 -28.69
C SER A 21 25.91 16.55 -27.83
N THR A 22 26.27 17.76 -28.31
CA THR A 22 27.13 18.68 -27.56
C THR A 22 26.40 19.29 -26.39
N ALA A 23 25.18 19.82 -26.64
CA ALA A 23 24.35 20.38 -25.58
C ALA A 23 23.94 19.33 -24.52
N LEU A 24 23.70 18.09 -24.96
CA LEU A 24 23.38 16.99 -24.03
C LEU A 24 24.61 16.57 -23.20
N ALA A 25 25.79 16.54 -23.79
CA ALA A 25 27.04 16.28 -23.06
C ALA A 25 27.30 17.35 -21.99
N ASP A 26 27.16 18.62 -22.35
CA ASP A 26 27.33 19.76 -21.43
C ASP A 26 26.30 19.70 -20.27
N ALA A 27 25.06 19.34 -20.59
CA ALA A 27 23.96 19.27 -19.62
C ALA A 27 24.08 18.08 -18.66
N THR A 28 24.59 16.93 -19.12
CA THR A 28 24.67 15.68 -18.32
C THR A 28 26.04 15.49 -17.67
N GLY A 29 27.10 16.09 -18.23
CA GLY A 29 28.50 15.84 -17.86
C GLY A 29 29.04 14.51 -18.38
N LEU A 30 28.28 13.80 -19.27
CA LEU A 30 28.67 12.53 -19.85
C LEU A 30 29.24 12.72 -21.27
N LYS A 31 30.10 11.81 -21.69
CA LYS A 31 30.61 11.80 -23.08
C LYS A 31 29.51 11.29 -24.03
N CYS A 32 29.00 12.14 -24.89
CA CYS A 32 28.07 11.74 -25.92
C CYS A 32 28.79 11.25 -27.19
N SER A 33 28.30 10.18 -27.79
CA SER A 33 28.73 9.75 -29.12
C SER A 33 28.34 10.79 -30.19
N LYS A 34 28.84 10.65 -31.41
CA LYS A 34 28.13 11.24 -32.54
C LYS A 34 26.73 10.69 -32.59
N VAL A 35 25.79 11.42 -33.17
CA VAL A 35 24.44 10.93 -33.38
C VAL A 35 24.47 9.93 -34.54
N TYR A 36 24.06 8.70 -34.27
CA TYR A 36 23.93 7.65 -35.26
C TYR A 36 22.49 7.59 -35.78
N SER A 37 22.31 7.12 -37.01
CA SER A 37 21.02 6.74 -37.54
C SER A 37 20.90 5.22 -37.50
N GLU A 38 19.73 4.69 -37.12
CA GLU A 38 19.42 3.25 -37.15
C GLU A 38 20.45 2.37 -36.39
N LEU A 39 20.74 2.71 -35.12
CA LEU A 39 21.63 1.88 -34.28
C LEU A 39 21.20 0.40 -34.26
N CYS A 40 19.91 0.16 -34.23
CA CYS A 40 19.30 -1.18 -34.16
C CYS A 40 19.33 -1.98 -35.46
N ILE A 41 19.78 -1.40 -36.57
CA ILE A 41 19.80 -2.08 -37.90
C ILE A 41 21.19 -1.95 -38.53
N LYS A 42 21.68 -0.73 -38.75
CA LYS A 42 22.88 -0.47 -39.54
C LYS A 42 24.17 -0.35 -38.73
N ASN A 43 24.09 -0.18 -37.41
CA ASN A 43 25.24 0.09 -36.57
C ASN A 43 25.32 -0.87 -35.36
N LEU A 44 24.95 -2.14 -35.56
CA LEU A 44 24.98 -3.16 -34.51
C LEU A 44 26.39 -3.41 -33.95
N ASP A 45 27.44 -3.26 -34.80
CA ASP A 45 28.84 -3.37 -34.39
C ASP A 45 29.25 -2.27 -33.39
N ILE A 46 28.61 -1.10 -33.46
CA ILE A 46 28.81 0.00 -32.47
C ILE A 46 28.10 -0.34 -31.16
N VAL A 47 26.89 -0.89 -31.24
CA VAL A 47 26.13 -1.36 -30.07
C VAL A 47 26.91 -2.46 -29.35
N GLU A 48 27.40 -3.47 -30.06
CA GLU A 48 28.20 -4.55 -29.50
C GLU A 48 29.44 -4.00 -28.75
N LYS A 49 30.18 -3.07 -29.35
CA LYS A 49 31.33 -2.43 -28.71
C LYS A 49 30.93 -1.64 -27.46
N ALA A 50 29.78 -0.97 -27.48
CA ALA A 50 29.26 -0.25 -26.32
C ALA A 50 28.94 -1.20 -25.17
N ILE A 51 28.29 -2.32 -25.45
CA ILE A 51 27.98 -3.38 -24.48
C ILE A 51 29.27 -4.00 -23.93
N GLN A 52 30.24 -4.31 -24.80
CA GLN A 52 31.54 -4.85 -24.37
C GLN A 52 32.30 -3.93 -23.42
N SER A 53 32.21 -2.59 -23.64
CA SER A 53 32.89 -1.62 -22.77
C SER A 53 32.28 -1.54 -21.36
N GLY A 54 30.98 -1.79 -21.23
CA GLY A 54 30.23 -1.75 -19.96
C GLY A 54 30.10 -0.36 -19.32
N ASP A 55 30.57 0.70 -19.99
CA ASP A 55 30.56 2.09 -19.52
C ASP A 55 29.59 3.01 -20.30
N THR A 56 28.78 2.42 -21.17
CA THR A 56 27.94 3.14 -22.13
C THR A 56 26.47 2.79 -21.96
N ALA A 57 25.62 3.81 -21.78
CA ALA A 57 24.17 3.65 -21.84
C ALA A 57 23.65 3.99 -23.24
N ILE A 58 22.59 3.31 -23.67
CA ILE A 58 22.00 3.45 -25.01
C ILE A 58 20.70 4.23 -24.91
N CYS A 59 20.63 5.38 -25.60
CA CYS A 59 19.46 6.26 -25.58
C CYS A 59 18.36 5.77 -26.57
N CYS A 60 17.97 4.50 -26.44
CA CYS A 60 16.94 3.85 -27.27
C CYS A 60 16.37 2.64 -26.51
N GLU A 61 15.13 2.72 -26.08
CA GLU A 61 14.41 1.63 -25.38
C GLU A 61 13.61 0.77 -26.36
N GLN A 62 13.17 1.33 -27.50
CA GLN A 62 12.24 0.71 -28.44
C GLN A 62 12.75 -0.62 -29.05
N GLN A 63 14.06 -0.81 -29.03
CA GLN A 63 14.71 -2.01 -29.57
C GLN A 63 15.59 -2.70 -28.51
N SER A 64 15.20 -2.58 -27.23
CA SER A 64 15.94 -3.19 -26.12
C SER A 64 16.17 -4.69 -26.33
N SER A 65 15.17 -5.41 -26.84
CA SER A 65 15.27 -6.86 -27.11
C SER A 65 16.43 -7.23 -28.04
N ILE A 66 16.72 -6.41 -29.05
CA ILE A 66 17.88 -6.63 -29.93
C ILE A 66 19.19 -6.42 -29.16
N PHE A 67 19.23 -5.41 -28.29
CA PHE A 67 20.43 -5.12 -27.49
C PHE A 67 20.66 -6.19 -26.42
N ASP A 68 19.60 -6.73 -25.83
CA ASP A 68 19.66 -7.87 -24.91
C ASP A 68 20.15 -9.14 -25.61
N GLU A 69 19.68 -9.40 -26.84
CA GLU A 69 20.15 -10.53 -27.65
C GLU A 69 21.66 -10.41 -27.97
N ILE A 70 22.13 -9.20 -28.34
CA ILE A 70 23.56 -8.95 -28.57
C ILE A 70 24.35 -9.19 -27.29
N ALA A 71 23.88 -8.70 -26.15
CA ALA A 71 24.54 -8.90 -24.86
C ALA A 71 24.64 -10.38 -24.50
N GLY A 72 23.56 -11.14 -24.68
CA GLY A 72 23.55 -12.59 -24.48
C GLY A 72 24.53 -13.35 -25.40
N ASN A 73 24.63 -12.93 -26.67
CA ASN A 73 25.54 -13.57 -27.65
C ASN A 73 27.03 -13.35 -27.31
N ILE A 74 27.37 -12.31 -26.55
CA ILE A 74 28.76 -11.99 -26.12
C ILE A 74 29.01 -12.25 -24.63
N ASP A 75 28.09 -12.94 -23.95
CA ASP A 75 28.16 -13.27 -22.51
C ASP A 75 28.40 -12.04 -21.62
N LYS A 76 27.55 -11.03 -21.82
CA LYS A 76 27.54 -9.76 -21.06
C LYS A 76 26.15 -9.49 -20.51
N ASP A 77 26.10 -8.70 -19.43
CA ASP A 77 24.86 -8.18 -18.88
C ASP A 77 24.16 -7.27 -19.90
N SER A 78 22.83 -7.22 -19.83
CA SER A 78 22.01 -6.29 -20.62
C SER A 78 22.44 -4.85 -20.39
N PRO A 79 22.56 -4.03 -21.47
CA PRO A 79 22.97 -2.64 -21.34
C PRO A 79 21.87 -1.80 -20.67
N ILE A 80 22.26 -0.68 -20.04
CA ILE A 80 21.29 0.31 -19.63
C ILE A 80 20.70 0.99 -20.86
N VAL A 81 19.40 0.85 -21.05
CA VAL A 81 18.64 1.46 -22.14
C VAL A 81 17.56 2.38 -21.59
N PHE A 82 17.26 3.49 -22.26
CA PHE A 82 16.18 4.38 -21.89
C PHE A 82 15.68 5.21 -23.07
N ASP A 83 14.43 5.66 -22.98
CA ASP A 83 13.75 6.36 -24.07
C ASP A 83 13.93 7.89 -23.97
N ILE A 84 14.53 8.48 -25.00
CA ILE A 84 14.55 9.93 -25.22
C ILE A 84 13.76 10.35 -26.46
N ARG A 85 13.25 9.40 -27.23
CA ARG A 85 12.50 9.67 -28.47
C ARG A 85 11.04 9.97 -28.17
N ASP A 86 10.30 9.00 -27.65
CA ASP A 86 8.86 9.11 -27.41
C ASP A 86 8.58 10.06 -26.23
N ARG A 87 9.43 10.01 -25.21
CA ARG A 87 9.31 10.86 -24.02
C ARG A 87 9.78 12.31 -24.22
N ALA A 88 10.59 12.61 -25.24
CA ALA A 88 11.17 13.93 -25.46
C ALA A 88 11.31 14.36 -26.91
N GLY A 89 11.95 13.55 -27.77
CA GLY A 89 12.39 13.97 -29.11
C GLY A 89 11.26 14.12 -30.13
N TRP A 90 10.26 13.26 -30.05
CA TRP A 90 9.07 13.32 -30.90
C TRP A 90 8.02 14.26 -30.29
N THR A 91 8.09 15.53 -30.68
CA THR A 91 7.17 16.59 -30.27
C THR A 91 7.06 17.66 -31.34
N VAL A 92 5.90 18.26 -31.47
CA VAL A 92 5.67 19.44 -32.33
C VAL A 92 6.15 20.74 -31.67
N ASP A 93 6.51 20.70 -30.38
CA ASP A 93 7.01 21.86 -29.65
C ASP A 93 8.31 22.36 -30.26
N LYS A 94 8.35 23.65 -30.63
CA LYS A 94 9.52 24.27 -31.26
C LYS A 94 10.62 24.64 -30.27
N ARG A 95 10.37 24.54 -28.96
CA ARG A 95 11.37 24.77 -27.91
C ARG A 95 12.40 23.65 -27.89
N THR A 96 13.58 23.93 -27.37
CA THR A 96 14.61 22.88 -27.21
C THR A 96 14.15 21.81 -26.23
N VAL A 97 14.38 20.56 -26.58
CA VAL A 97 14.09 19.37 -25.74
C VAL A 97 15.31 18.91 -24.93
N VAL A 98 16.48 19.53 -25.11
CA VAL A 98 17.72 19.16 -24.39
C VAL A 98 17.54 19.13 -22.87
N PRO A 99 16.87 20.12 -22.22
CA PRO A 99 16.63 20.05 -20.78
C PRO A 99 15.86 18.80 -20.34
N LYS A 100 14.83 18.41 -21.12
CA LYS A 100 14.04 17.22 -20.85
C LYS A 100 14.85 15.94 -21.08
N MET A 101 15.61 15.86 -22.17
CA MET A 101 16.50 14.73 -22.45
C MET A 101 17.58 14.57 -21.35
N ALA A 102 18.17 15.67 -20.87
CA ALA A 102 19.15 15.63 -19.79
C ALA A 102 18.54 15.13 -18.47
N ALA A 103 17.34 15.56 -18.14
CA ALA A 103 16.62 15.11 -16.95
C ALA A 103 16.27 13.61 -17.02
N LEU A 104 15.74 13.15 -18.16
CA LEU A 104 15.40 11.73 -18.38
C LEU A 104 16.65 10.84 -18.37
N THR A 105 17.76 11.31 -18.94
CA THR A 105 19.05 10.62 -18.88
C THR A 105 19.54 10.45 -17.45
N ALA A 106 19.53 11.52 -16.68
CA ALA A 106 20.00 11.50 -15.30
C ALA A 106 19.10 10.62 -14.40
N GLU A 107 17.79 10.62 -14.63
CA GLU A 107 16.83 9.75 -13.96
C GLU A 107 17.09 8.27 -14.30
N ALA A 108 17.27 7.94 -15.58
CA ALA A 108 17.51 6.56 -16.03
C ALA A 108 18.79 5.94 -15.47
N LEU A 109 19.78 6.78 -15.15
CA LEU A 109 21.06 6.37 -14.57
C LEU A 109 21.08 6.37 -13.03
N MET A 110 19.92 6.52 -12.38
CA MET A 110 19.82 6.33 -10.94
C MET A 110 19.81 4.84 -10.59
N GLU A 111 20.43 4.52 -9.45
CA GLU A 111 20.35 3.16 -8.90
C GLU A 111 18.94 2.89 -8.40
N LYS A 112 18.32 1.85 -8.95
CA LYS A 112 16.95 1.46 -8.57
C LYS A 112 16.94 0.71 -7.24
N PRO A 113 15.87 0.84 -6.42
CA PRO A 113 15.68 0.00 -5.24
C PRO A 113 15.71 -1.48 -5.61
N ILE A 114 16.31 -2.29 -4.74
CA ILE A 114 16.34 -3.76 -4.93
C ILE A 114 14.96 -4.31 -4.61
N GLN A 115 14.34 -4.93 -5.59
CA GLN A 115 13.07 -5.62 -5.38
C GLN A 115 13.31 -7.03 -4.85
N LYS A 116 12.72 -7.35 -3.70
CA LYS A 116 12.74 -8.68 -3.13
C LYS A 116 11.66 -9.54 -3.77
N ALA A 117 11.94 -10.82 -3.86
CA ALA A 117 11.00 -11.81 -4.36
C ALA A 117 10.93 -13.03 -3.42
N LYS A 118 9.87 -13.82 -3.59
CA LYS A 118 9.65 -15.08 -2.89
C LYS A 118 9.31 -16.14 -3.92
N ASP A 119 9.91 -17.32 -3.80
CA ASP A 119 9.58 -18.45 -4.64
C ASP A 119 8.19 -19.00 -4.34
N VAL A 120 7.42 -19.24 -5.39
CA VAL A 120 6.11 -19.89 -5.37
C VAL A 120 6.19 -21.09 -6.30
N THR A 121 5.89 -22.28 -5.78
CA THR A 121 5.92 -23.52 -6.57
C THR A 121 4.51 -23.95 -6.93
N SER A 122 4.27 -24.20 -8.21
CA SER A 122 3.08 -24.80 -8.76
C SER A 122 3.40 -26.20 -9.27
N GLN A 123 2.66 -27.19 -8.80
CA GLN A 123 2.75 -28.57 -9.31
C GLN A 123 1.91 -28.79 -10.57
N GLY A 124 1.17 -27.76 -11.01
CA GLY A 124 0.32 -27.82 -12.19
C GLY A 124 -1.08 -28.40 -11.93
N ARG A 125 -1.55 -28.44 -10.65
CA ARG A 125 -2.93 -28.85 -10.35
C ARG A 125 -3.86 -27.72 -10.77
N CYS A 126 -4.66 -27.96 -11.81
CA CYS A 126 -5.53 -26.95 -12.42
C CYS A 126 -7.00 -27.31 -12.25
N LEU A 127 -7.78 -26.42 -11.63
CA LEU A 127 -9.24 -26.50 -11.61
C LEU A 127 -9.79 -25.66 -12.76
N ILE A 128 -10.61 -26.27 -13.62
CA ILE A 128 -11.31 -25.60 -14.72
C ILE A 128 -12.80 -25.67 -14.45
N PHE A 129 -13.52 -24.55 -14.57
CA PHE A 129 -14.97 -24.52 -14.41
C PHE A 129 -15.63 -23.49 -15.32
N GLY A 130 -16.90 -23.66 -15.61
CA GLY A 130 -17.68 -22.77 -16.48
C GLY A 130 -18.65 -23.51 -17.38
N ASP A 131 -18.76 -23.08 -18.63
CA ASP A 131 -19.57 -23.71 -19.65
C ASP A 131 -19.05 -25.12 -20.01
N CYS A 132 -19.94 -26.12 -20.03
CA CYS A 132 -19.56 -27.53 -20.15
C CYS A 132 -18.65 -27.81 -21.37
N GLU A 133 -19.05 -27.36 -22.56
CA GLU A 133 -18.29 -27.58 -23.80
C GLU A 133 -16.90 -26.96 -23.73
N SER A 134 -16.83 -25.71 -23.27
CA SER A 134 -15.56 -24.96 -23.15
C SER A 134 -14.64 -25.55 -22.07
N VAL A 135 -15.20 -26.03 -20.96
CA VAL A 135 -14.43 -26.68 -19.89
C VAL A 135 -13.81 -27.98 -20.40
N LEU A 136 -14.58 -28.81 -21.10
CA LEU A 136 -14.08 -30.07 -21.66
C LEU A 136 -13.03 -29.85 -22.77
N GLU A 137 -13.23 -28.84 -23.64
CA GLU A 137 -12.23 -28.46 -24.66
C GLU A 137 -10.92 -28.01 -24.00
N ALA A 138 -10.99 -27.12 -23.01
CA ALA A 138 -9.82 -26.64 -22.29
C ALA A 138 -9.11 -27.78 -21.54
N ALA A 139 -9.85 -28.66 -20.87
CA ALA A 139 -9.32 -29.80 -20.15
C ALA A 139 -8.59 -30.78 -21.10
N GLN A 140 -9.18 -31.05 -22.27
CA GLN A 140 -8.58 -31.89 -23.30
C GLN A 140 -7.21 -31.37 -23.80
N ILE A 141 -7.05 -30.05 -23.87
CA ILE A 141 -5.80 -29.42 -24.29
C ILE A 141 -4.79 -29.41 -23.15
N LEU A 142 -5.21 -29.00 -21.95
CA LEU A 142 -4.31 -28.77 -20.81
C LEU A 142 -3.84 -30.04 -20.11
N GLN A 143 -4.51 -31.18 -20.28
CA GLN A 143 -4.09 -32.47 -19.68
C GLN A 143 -2.69 -32.93 -20.11
N GLU A 144 -2.19 -32.45 -21.24
CA GLU A 144 -0.84 -32.79 -21.74
C GLU A 144 0.26 -32.15 -20.88
N THR A 145 -0.05 -31.07 -20.15
CA THR A 145 0.92 -30.29 -19.37
C THR A 145 0.55 -30.15 -17.91
N LEU A 146 -0.73 -30.25 -17.53
CA LEU A 146 -1.23 -30.00 -16.18
C LEU A 146 -2.04 -31.19 -15.66
N SER A 147 -2.13 -31.29 -14.34
CA SER A 147 -3.07 -32.19 -13.66
C SER A 147 -4.44 -31.50 -13.55
N VAL A 148 -5.33 -31.82 -14.46
CA VAL A 148 -6.60 -31.11 -14.64
C VAL A 148 -7.74 -31.78 -13.90
N THR A 149 -8.52 -30.96 -13.19
CA THR A 149 -9.86 -31.30 -12.67
C THR A 149 -10.89 -30.38 -13.33
N ALA A 150 -11.80 -30.96 -14.10
CA ALA A 150 -12.91 -30.27 -14.73
C ALA A 150 -14.15 -30.30 -13.83
N LEU A 151 -14.61 -29.13 -13.38
CA LEU A 151 -15.82 -28.97 -12.58
C LEU A 151 -16.99 -28.56 -13.47
N LEU A 152 -18.02 -29.39 -13.52
CA LEU A 152 -19.23 -29.19 -14.32
C LEU A 152 -20.47 -29.00 -13.43
N ASP A 153 -21.50 -28.32 -13.96
CA ASP A 153 -22.81 -28.25 -13.26
C ASP A 153 -23.43 -29.63 -13.18
N PRO A 154 -24.04 -30.03 -12.06
CA PRO A 154 -24.70 -31.34 -11.93
C PRO A 154 -25.72 -31.70 -13.03
N LYS A 155 -26.35 -30.69 -13.66
CA LYS A 155 -27.28 -30.89 -14.78
C LYS A 155 -26.60 -31.37 -16.07
N ASP A 156 -25.27 -31.14 -16.22
CA ASP A 156 -24.52 -31.49 -17.43
C ASP A 156 -23.89 -32.89 -17.33
N GLY A 157 -24.10 -33.60 -16.21
CA GLY A 157 -23.50 -34.91 -15.94
C GLY A 157 -23.83 -36.02 -16.94
N ASP A 158 -24.98 -35.93 -17.63
CA ASP A 158 -25.40 -36.89 -18.64
C ASP A 158 -24.86 -36.61 -20.05
N GLU A 159 -24.28 -35.41 -20.27
CA GLU A 159 -23.70 -34.97 -21.56
C GLU A 159 -22.27 -35.44 -21.77
N ILE A 160 -21.65 -36.02 -20.75
CA ILE A 160 -20.24 -36.43 -20.77
C ILE A 160 -20.10 -37.74 -21.53
N LEU A 161 -19.59 -37.67 -22.75
CA LEU A 161 -19.47 -38.85 -23.61
C LEU A 161 -18.08 -39.52 -23.56
N ASN A 162 -17.04 -38.78 -23.25
CA ASN A 162 -15.65 -39.30 -23.23
C ASN A 162 -14.76 -38.49 -22.27
N VAL A 163 -14.27 -39.13 -21.23
CA VAL A 163 -13.33 -38.55 -20.27
C VAL A 163 -12.08 -39.42 -20.23
N ASN A 164 -11.00 -38.96 -20.85
CA ASN A 164 -9.71 -39.64 -20.80
C ASN A 164 -8.62 -38.64 -20.46
N GLY A 165 -7.82 -38.94 -19.43
CA GLY A 165 -6.61 -38.20 -19.11
C GLY A 165 -6.77 -37.05 -18.10
N PHE A 166 -7.99 -36.72 -17.66
CA PHE A 166 -8.27 -35.72 -16.61
C PHE A 166 -9.44 -36.13 -15.74
N ASP A 167 -9.52 -35.55 -14.53
CA ASP A 167 -10.60 -35.80 -13.60
C ASP A 167 -11.81 -34.92 -13.90
N VAL A 168 -13.02 -35.48 -13.78
CA VAL A 168 -14.28 -34.74 -13.85
C VAL A 168 -15.06 -34.88 -12.56
N VAL A 169 -15.53 -33.74 -12.05
CA VAL A 169 -16.39 -33.67 -10.88
C VAL A 169 -17.62 -32.80 -11.20
N LEU A 170 -18.76 -33.13 -10.57
CA LEU A 170 -19.95 -32.30 -10.65
C LEU A 170 -20.08 -31.49 -9.35
N GLY A 171 -20.53 -30.25 -9.43
CA GLY A 171 -20.74 -29.43 -8.26
C GLY A 171 -20.76 -27.94 -8.56
N LYS A 172 -20.77 -27.15 -7.50
CA LYS A 172 -20.69 -25.68 -7.58
C LYS A 172 -19.64 -25.14 -6.62
N ILE A 173 -18.91 -24.12 -7.03
CA ILE A 173 -17.99 -23.43 -6.13
C ILE A 173 -18.81 -22.56 -5.19
N LYS A 174 -18.67 -22.79 -3.89
CA LYS A 174 -19.23 -21.96 -2.83
C LYS A 174 -18.33 -20.79 -2.47
N ASN A 175 -17.03 -21.07 -2.35
CA ASN A 175 -16.02 -20.09 -1.97
C ASN A 175 -14.63 -20.54 -2.44
N ALA A 176 -13.78 -19.58 -2.77
CA ALA A 176 -12.38 -19.80 -3.09
C ALA A 176 -11.50 -18.85 -2.28
N LYS A 177 -10.37 -19.35 -1.77
CA LYS A 177 -9.38 -18.57 -1.01
C LYS A 177 -7.97 -18.97 -1.43
N GLY A 178 -6.98 -18.17 -1.02
CA GLY A 178 -5.56 -18.45 -1.29
C GLY A 178 -5.03 -17.72 -2.51
N SER A 179 -3.90 -18.18 -3.01
CA SER A 179 -3.15 -17.57 -4.11
C SER A 179 -2.51 -18.64 -4.98
N PHE A 180 -1.82 -18.23 -6.02
CA PHE A 180 -1.10 -19.11 -6.93
C PHE A 180 -0.26 -20.15 -6.18
N GLY A 181 -0.36 -21.41 -6.60
CA GLY A 181 0.27 -22.57 -5.97
C GLY A 181 -0.44 -23.08 -4.72
N ASN A 182 -1.45 -22.38 -4.19
CA ASN A 182 -2.15 -22.78 -2.96
C ASN A 182 -3.57 -22.18 -2.86
N PHE A 183 -4.40 -22.42 -3.85
CA PHE A 183 -5.82 -22.13 -3.75
C PHE A 183 -6.55 -23.22 -2.97
N THR A 184 -7.50 -22.83 -2.14
CA THR A 184 -8.43 -23.71 -1.44
C THR A 184 -9.85 -23.41 -1.90
N ILE A 185 -10.55 -24.40 -2.40
CA ILE A 185 -11.89 -24.29 -2.95
C ILE A 185 -12.85 -25.05 -2.05
N VAL A 186 -13.99 -24.46 -1.75
CA VAL A 186 -15.11 -25.08 -1.05
C VAL A 186 -16.24 -25.29 -2.05
N PHE A 187 -16.77 -26.51 -2.08
CA PHE A 187 -17.82 -26.91 -3.01
C PHE A 187 -19.13 -27.18 -2.30
N ASP A 188 -20.24 -26.94 -2.98
CA ASP A 188 -21.57 -27.46 -2.66
C ASP A 188 -22.01 -28.43 -3.76
N ASN A 189 -22.77 -29.46 -3.39
CA ASN A 189 -23.22 -30.56 -4.28
C ASN A 189 -22.07 -31.29 -5.01
N LEU A 190 -20.91 -31.43 -4.38
CA LEU A 190 -19.78 -32.12 -5.00
C LEU A 190 -20.09 -33.59 -5.20
N GLN A 191 -19.92 -34.10 -6.42
CA GLN A 191 -20.06 -35.50 -6.79
C GLN A 191 -18.84 -35.90 -7.63
N GLU A 192 -18.27 -37.04 -7.29
CA GLU A 192 -17.11 -37.61 -7.99
C GLU A 192 -17.55 -38.77 -8.87
N LEU A 193 -16.85 -39.01 -9.96
CA LEU A 193 -17.09 -40.15 -10.82
C LEU A 193 -16.75 -41.45 -10.10
N VAL A 194 -17.67 -42.43 -10.12
CA VAL A 194 -17.40 -43.76 -9.59
C VAL A 194 -16.57 -44.56 -10.59
N PRO A 195 -15.30 -44.91 -10.28
CA PRO A 195 -14.38 -45.50 -11.25
C PRO A 195 -14.69 -46.93 -11.65
N SER A 196 -15.57 -47.61 -10.93
CA SER A 196 -15.92 -49.01 -11.16
C SER A 196 -17.32 -49.19 -11.71
N GLY A 197 -17.46 -49.45 -13.02
CA GLY A 197 -18.76 -49.74 -13.59
C GLY A 197 -18.72 -49.98 -15.09
N ARG A 198 -19.65 -50.81 -15.56
CA ARG A 198 -19.97 -50.92 -16.99
C ARG A 198 -21.29 -50.23 -17.29
N GLY A 199 -21.36 -49.47 -18.37
CA GLY A 199 -22.55 -48.70 -18.75
C GLY A 199 -22.38 -47.19 -18.49
N PRO A 200 -23.47 -46.44 -18.32
CA PRO A 200 -23.43 -45.01 -18.08
C PRO A 200 -22.60 -44.64 -16.86
N PHE A 201 -21.99 -43.46 -16.85
CA PHE A 201 -21.26 -42.92 -15.71
C PHE A 201 -22.13 -42.87 -14.46
N LYS A 202 -21.53 -43.20 -13.32
CA LYS A 202 -22.20 -43.12 -12.01
C LYS A 202 -21.47 -42.15 -11.14
N TRP A 203 -22.22 -41.35 -10.43
CA TRP A 203 -21.69 -40.32 -9.55
C TRP A 203 -21.88 -40.71 -8.09
N THR A 204 -21.01 -40.26 -7.22
CA THR A 204 -21.17 -40.40 -5.77
C THR A 204 -22.34 -39.59 -5.27
N HIS A 205 -22.73 -39.78 -3.99
CA HIS A 205 -23.71 -38.91 -3.37
C HIS A 205 -23.16 -37.49 -3.25
N ALA A 206 -24.04 -36.50 -3.52
CA ALA A 206 -23.71 -35.08 -3.40
C ALA A 206 -23.26 -34.71 -1.99
N GLN A 207 -22.17 -33.95 -1.86
CA GLN A 207 -21.61 -33.48 -0.59
C GLN A 207 -21.53 -31.97 -0.61
N ASP A 208 -22.01 -31.33 0.48
CA ASP A 208 -21.86 -29.89 0.71
C ASP A 208 -20.67 -29.61 1.62
N GLY A 209 -19.97 -28.50 1.37
CA GLY A 209 -18.82 -28.07 2.16
C GLY A 209 -17.54 -28.90 1.92
N ALA A 210 -17.50 -29.72 0.90
CA ALA A 210 -16.28 -30.44 0.51
C ALA A 210 -15.18 -29.44 0.11
N THR A 211 -13.93 -29.76 0.44
CA THR A 211 -12.79 -28.87 0.17
C THR A 211 -11.74 -29.57 -0.68
N SER A 212 -11.16 -28.84 -1.63
CA SER A 212 -10.01 -29.29 -2.41
C SER A 212 -9.01 -28.16 -2.58
N SER A 213 -7.77 -28.49 -2.97
CA SER A 213 -6.72 -27.53 -3.25
C SER A 213 -6.21 -27.66 -4.67
N CYS A 214 -5.91 -26.53 -5.30
CA CYS A 214 -5.28 -26.46 -6.61
C CYS A 214 -4.24 -25.34 -6.67
N ASP A 215 -3.39 -25.38 -7.68
CA ASP A 215 -2.35 -24.39 -7.90
C ASP A 215 -2.83 -23.29 -8.85
N ILE A 216 -3.72 -23.65 -9.79
CA ILE A 216 -4.21 -22.83 -10.89
C ILE A 216 -5.73 -22.95 -10.95
N ILE A 217 -6.40 -21.84 -11.23
CA ILE A 217 -7.84 -21.80 -11.49
C ILE A 217 -8.08 -21.18 -12.86
N LEU A 218 -8.76 -21.91 -13.75
CA LEU A 218 -9.23 -21.42 -15.04
C LEU A 218 -10.75 -21.25 -15.00
N ASP A 219 -11.19 -20.00 -14.95
CA ASP A 219 -12.59 -19.59 -14.90
C ASP A 219 -13.10 -19.27 -16.31
N LEU A 220 -13.93 -20.14 -16.84
CA LEU A 220 -14.62 -20.02 -18.12
C LEU A 220 -16.12 -19.74 -17.96
N SER A 221 -16.54 -19.35 -16.74
CA SER A 221 -17.93 -19.05 -16.42
C SER A 221 -18.36 -17.67 -16.93
N LYS A 222 -19.68 -17.50 -17.04
CA LYS A 222 -20.33 -16.20 -17.29
C LYS A 222 -20.78 -15.52 -15.99
N ASP A 223 -20.63 -16.20 -14.86
CA ASP A 223 -20.99 -15.69 -13.53
C ASP A 223 -20.02 -14.62 -13.06
N ASP A 224 -20.25 -14.03 -11.89
CA ASP A 224 -19.31 -13.09 -11.29
C ASP A 224 -17.96 -13.75 -11.00
N ALA A 225 -16.88 -12.97 -11.09
CA ALA A 225 -15.53 -13.47 -10.85
C ALA A 225 -15.40 -13.94 -9.39
N LEU A 226 -14.71 -15.08 -9.16
CA LEU A 226 -14.41 -15.57 -7.81
C LEU A 226 -13.58 -14.54 -7.00
N PHE A 227 -12.77 -13.77 -7.69
CA PHE A 227 -11.96 -12.69 -7.14
C PHE A 227 -12.26 -11.41 -7.94
N PRO A 228 -13.12 -10.51 -7.40
CA PRO A 228 -13.68 -9.38 -8.16
C PRO A 228 -12.71 -8.22 -8.38
N ALA A 229 -11.50 -8.24 -7.79
CA ALA A 229 -10.51 -7.18 -7.96
C ALA A 229 -10.13 -6.99 -9.44
N SER A 230 -9.90 -5.74 -9.84
CA SER A 230 -9.44 -5.38 -11.18
C SER A 230 -8.09 -6.03 -11.52
N GLU A 231 -7.17 -6.05 -10.55
CA GLU A 231 -5.95 -6.85 -10.58
C GLU A 231 -6.27 -8.27 -10.11
N LYS A 232 -6.16 -9.23 -11.02
CA LYS A 232 -6.42 -10.63 -10.71
C LYS A 232 -5.28 -11.23 -9.93
N ARG A 233 -5.61 -12.21 -9.07
CA ARG A 233 -4.60 -13.01 -8.38
C ARG A 233 -3.80 -13.83 -9.39
N ASP A 234 -2.50 -13.92 -9.19
CA ASP A 234 -1.67 -14.84 -9.99
C ASP A 234 -2.25 -16.25 -9.90
N GLY A 235 -2.22 -16.98 -11.00
CA GLY A 235 -2.79 -18.32 -11.10
C GLY A 235 -4.33 -18.40 -11.22
N TYR A 236 -5.06 -17.27 -11.08
CA TYR A 236 -6.47 -17.17 -11.41
C TYR A 236 -6.64 -16.53 -12.79
N ILE A 237 -6.99 -17.35 -13.77
CA ILE A 237 -7.16 -16.93 -15.17
C ILE A 237 -8.65 -16.98 -15.49
N ARG A 238 -9.18 -15.87 -16.01
CA ARG A 238 -10.58 -15.79 -16.45
C ARG A 238 -10.64 -15.37 -17.91
N ALA A 239 -11.46 -16.07 -18.69
CA ALA A 239 -11.65 -15.75 -20.10
C ALA A 239 -13.13 -15.82 -20.49
N ASP A 240 -13.53 -14.88 -21.34
CA ASP A 240 -14.81 -14.93 -22.05
C ASP A 240 -14.71 -15.94 -23.21
N VAL A 241 -15.41 -17.03 -23.09
CA VAL A 241 -15.44 -18.14 -24.09
C VAL A 241 -16.01 -17.69 -25.44
N GLY A 242 -16.82 -16.61 -25.49
CA GLY A 242 -17.32 -16.01 -26.72
C GLY A 242 -16.23 -15.36 -27.57
N GLN A 243 -15.05 -15.11 -27.00
CA GLN A 243 -13.90 -14.49 -27.66
C GLN A 243 -12.77 -15.53 -27.83
N LYS A 244 -12.74 -16.21 -28.97
CA LYS A 244 -11.76 -17.29 -29.25
C LYS A 244 -10.31 -16.92 -28.92
N THR A 245 -9.89 -15.70 -29.24
CA THR A 245 -8.52 -15.24 -28.95
C THR A 245 -8.24 -15.22 -27.45
N LYS A 246 -9.18 -14.71 -26.64
CA LYS A 246 -9.05 -14.68 -25.17
C LYS A 246 -9.07 -16.09 -24.57
N PHE A 247 -9.95 -16.95 -25.06
CA PHE A 247 -10.02 -18.36 -24.66
C PHE A 247 -8.70 -19.09 -24.92
N THR A 248 -8.17 -19.00 -26.16
CA THR A 248 -6.89 -19.63 -26.53
C THR A 248 -5.72 -19.06 -25.71
N SER A 249 -5.68 -17.73 -25.51
CA SER A 249 -4.63 -17.11 -24.68
C SER A 249 -4.71 -17.56 -23.22
N ALA A 250 -5.91 -17.76 -22.67
CA ALA A 250 -6.08 -18.25 -21.30
C ALA A 250 -5.55 -19.69 -21.13
N ILE A 251 -5.82 -20.57 -22.09
CA ILE A 251 -5.29 -21.93 -22.11
C ILE A 251 -3.75 -21.91 -22.21
N LEU A 252 -3.20 -21.12 -23.12
CA LEU A 252 -1.75 -20.99 -23.27
C LEU A 252 -1.09 -20.48 -21.99
N ASN A 253 -1.67 -19.43 -21.38
CA ASN A 253 -1.16 -18.90 -20.12
C ASN A 253 -1.23 -19.93 -18.99
N ALA A 254 -2.34 -20.68 -18.87
CA ALA A 254 -2.46 -21.72 -17.86
C ALA A 254 -1.42 -22.83 -18.04
N SER A 255 -1.17 -23.26 -19.28
CA SER A 255 -0.21 -24.34 -19.59
C SER A 255 1.23 -24.04 -19.15
N GLN A 256 1.58 -22.75 -19.01
CA GLN A 256 2.93 -22.31 -18.63
C GLN A 256 3.11 -22.17 -17.10
N LEU A 257 2.06 -22.36 -16.30
CA LEU A 257 2.09 -22.11 -14.85
C LEU A 257 2.51 -23.35 -14.03
N GLN A 258 3.33 -24.25 -14.57
CA GLN A 258 3.95 -25.35 -13.83
C GLN A 258 5.43 -25.06 -13.58
N GLY A 259 5.90 -25.17 -12.34
CA GLY A 259 7.29 -24.94 -11.96
C GLY A 259 7.44 -24.04 -10.75
N THR A 260 8.61 -23.45 -10.58
CA THR A 260 8.90 -22.45 -9.54
C THR A 260 8.97 -21.06 -10.17
N PHE A 261 8.25 -20.12 -9.56
CA PHE A 261 8.09 -18.75 -10.03
C PHE A 261 8.50 -17.78 -8.94
N GLU A 262 9.11 -16.69 -9.33
CA GLU A 262 9.40 -15.58 -8.41
C GLU A 262 8.17 -14.68 -8.27
N LYS A 263 7.64 -14.55 -7.05
CA LYS A 263 6.61 -13.56 -6.70
C LYS A 263 7.26 -12.36 -6.04
N SER A 264 7.13 -11.21 -6.65
CA SER A 264 7.62 -9.94 -6.10
C SER A 264 6.98 -9.62 -4.76
N LEU A 265 7.78 -9.17 -3.79
CA LEU A 265 7.33 -8.63 -2.52
C LEU A 265 7.21 -7.11 -2.66
N TYR A 266 5.98 -6.62 -2.67
CA TYR A 266 5.70 -5.20 -2.91
C TYR A 266 5.68 -4.36 -1.64
N ILE A 267 5.40 -4.99 -0.50
CA ILE A 267 5.11 -4.28 0.74
C ILE A 267 6.12 -4.67 1.82
N LYS A 268 6.77 -3.65 2.37
CA LYS A 268 7.49 -3.73 3.63
C LYS A 268 6.56 -3.28 4.75
N TYR A 269 6.44 -4.10 5.79
CA TYR A 269 5.55 -3.85 6.91
C TYR A 269 6.29 -3.84 8.24
N GLU A 270 6.12 -2.75 9.02
CA GLU A 270 6.67 -2.58 10.38
C GLU A 270 5.53 -2.57 11.40
N ALA A 271 5.32 -3.71 12.04
CA ALA A 271 4.21 -3.92 12.97
C ALA A 271 4.26 -3.03 14.22
N SER A 272 5.47 -2.66 14.68
CA SER A 272 5.68 -1.88 15.92
C SER A 272 5.05 -0.48 15.87
N VAL A 273 4.96 0.13 14.67
CA VAL A 273 4.36 1.45 14.47
C VAL A 273 2.93 1.40 13.91
N CYS A 274 2.35 0.20 13.78
CA CYS A 274 0.98 0.03 13.29
C CYS A 274 -0.02 0.53 14.33
N ALA A 275 -1.02 1.31 13.88
CA ALA A 275 -2.07 1.90 14.72
C ALA A 275 -3.42 1.19 14.53
N HIS A 276 -3.44 -0.11 14.19
CA HIS A 276 -4.66 -0.83 13.83
C HIS A 276 -5.61 -1.03 15.01
N SER A 277 -5.10 -1.50 16.14
CA SER A 277 -5.89 -1.79 17.33
C SER A 277 -5.02 -1.77 18.59
N ARG A 278 -5.59 -1.51 19.74
CA ARG A 278 -4.97 -1.67 21.07
C ARG A 278 -6.03 -2.07 22.07
N ALA A 279 -5.70 -2.98 22.99
CA ALA A 279 -6.60 -3.44 24.04
C ALA A 279 -7.99 -3.86 23.49
N GLU A 280 -8.02 -4.59 22.37
CA GLU A 280 -9.24 -5.03 21.69
C GLU A 280 -10.15 -3.90 21.16
N LYS A 281 -9.67 -2.65 21.18
CA LYS A 281 -10.41 -1.51 20.62
C LYS A 281 -9.89 -1.21 19.20
N PRO A 282 -10.79 -1.16 18.20
CA PRO A 282 -10.41 -0.85 16.83
C PRO A 282 -9.97 0.61 16.71
N ALA A 283 -8.99 0.84 15.83
CA ALA A 283 -8.52 2.17 15.50
C ALA A 283 -8.37 2.32 13.97
N CYS A 284 -7.14 2.36 13.43
CA CYS A 284 -6.91 2.56 12.02
C CYS A 284 -7.24 1.29 11.19
N SER A 285 -8.03 1.44 10.13
CA SER A 285 -8.34 0.37 9.15
C SER A 285 -8.06 0.78 7.71
N ASN A 286 -7.37 1.90 7.47
CA ASN A 286 -7.21 2.48 6.13
C ASN A 286 -6.67 1.47 5.10
N CYS A 287 -5.59 0.76 5.43
CA CYS A 287 -4.97 -0.21 4.51
C CYS A 287 -5.86 -1.42 4.20
N ILE A 288 -6.71 -1.84 5.17
CA ILE A 288 -7.67 -2.93 4.96
C ILE A 288 -8.76 -2.46 3.99
N ASN A 289 -9.26 -1.24 4.20
CA ASN A 289 -10.39 -0.69 3.44
C ASN A 289 -10.05 -0.44 1.97
N VAL A 290 -8.79 -0.07 1.66
CA VAL A 290 -8.35 0.21 0.28
C VAL A 290 -7.75 -1.01 -0.43
N CYS A 291 -7.61 -2.16 0.23
CA CYS A 291 -7.00 -3.33 -0.41
C CYS A 291 -7.98 -4.04 -1.36
N PRO A 292 -7.85 -3.91 -2.69
CA PRO A 292 -8.82 -4.45 -3.62
C PRO A 292 -8.80 -5.98 -3.67
N THR A 293 -7.67 -6.60 -3.36
CA THR A 293 -7.51 -8.06 -3.41
C THR A 293 -7.81 -8.76 -2.10
N GLY A 294 -8.02 -8.00 -1.01
CA GLY A 294 -8.20 -8.56 0.33
C GLY A 294 -6.93 -9.23 0.89
N ALA A 295 -5.75 -8.80 0.44
CA ALA A 295 -4.47 -9.30 0.93
C ALA A 295 -4.16 -8.88 2.37
N ILE A 296 -4.86 -7.86 2.90
CA ILE A 296 -4.62 -7.28 4.22
C ILE A 296 -5.77 -7.67 5.15
N LEU A 297 -5.44 -8.33 6.24
CA LEU A 297 -6.41 -8.79 7.23
C LEU A 297 -6.03 -8.30 8.64
N SER A 298 -7.05 -8.10 9.48
CA SER A 298 -6.85 -7.81 10.91
C SER A 298 -6.23 -9.01 11.62
N SER A 299 -5.23 -8.79 12.45
CA SER A 299 -4.54 -9.81 13.27
C SER A 299 -4.27 -9.27 14.67
N GLY A 300 -5.30 -9.21 15.50
CA GLY A 300 -5.20 -8.64 16.86
C GLY A 300 -4.89 -7.15 16.84
N GLU A 301 -3.76 -6.73 17.41
CA GLU A 301 -3.38 -5.31 17.48
C GLU A 301 -2.75 -4.77 16.18
N THR A 302 -2.44 -5.64 15.24
CA THR A 302 -1.78 -5.30 13.98
C THR A 302 -2.54 -5.88 12.79
N VAL A 303 -2.03 -5.70 11.59
CA VAL A 303 -2.54 -6.35 10.38
C VAL A 303 -1.56 -7.41 9.89
N THR A 304 -2.05 -8.38 9.13
CA THR A 304 -1.22 -9.30 8.35
C THR A 304 -1.40 -9.01 6.87
N ILE A 305 -0.34 -9.18 6.09
CA ILE A 305 -0.34 -8.96 4.65
C ILE A 305 0.09 -10.27 3.98
N ASP A 306 -0.78 -10.84 3.15
CA ASP A 306 -0.45 -12.02 2.36
C ASP A 306 0.24 -11.61 1.05
N PRO A 307 1.54 -11.87 0.88
CA PRO A 307 2.26 -11.47 -0.32
C PRO A 307 1.83 -12.26 -1.56
N GLY A 308 1.27 -13.47 -1.40
CA GLY A 308 0.74 -14.26 -2.50
C GLY A 308 -0.55 -13.67 -3.10
N ILE A 309 -1.33 -12.97 -2.28
CA ILE A 309 -2.58 -12.30 -2.69
C ILE A 309 -2.32 -10.85 -3.14
N CYS A 310 -1.25 -10.23 -2.63
CA CYS A 310 -0.93 -8.84 -2.94
C CYS A 310 -0.63 -8.64 -4.43
N ALA A 311 -1.38 -7.74 -5.07
CA ALA A 311 -1.19 -7.38 -6.48
C ALA A 311 -0.19 -6.23 -6.71
N GLY A 312 0.33 -5.60 -5.65
CA GLY A 312 1.33 -4.53 -5.77
C GLY A 312 0.78 -3.16 -6.16
N CYS A 313 -0.51 -2.89 -6.00
CA CYS A 313 -1.13 -1.62 -6.39
C CYS A 313 -0.65 -0.38 -5.59
N GLY A 314 -0.06 -0.60 -4.39
CA GLY A 314 0.53 0.46 -3.58
C GLY A 314 -0.44 1.33 -2.77
N ALA A 315 -1.76 1.23 -2.95
CA ALA A 315 -2.76 2.04 -2.27
C ALA A 315 -2.63 2.03 -0.73
N CYS A 316 -2.36 0.86 -0.15
CA CYS A 316 -2.18 0.73 1.31
C CYS A 316 -0.99 1.53 1.86
N ALA A 317 0.08 1.72 1.07
CA ALA A 317 1.23 2.55 1.46
C ALA A 317 0.88 4.04 1.40
N ALA A 318 0.08 4.47 0.42
CA ALA A 318 -0.40 5.84 0.30
C ALA A 318 -1.19 6.29 1.53
N VAL A 319 -2.14 5.47 1.98
CA VAL A 319 -3.07 5.83 3.06
C VAL A 319 -2.56 5.50 4.46
N CYS A 320 -1.36 4.93 4.62
CA CYS A 320 -0.83 4.54 5.93
C CYS A 320 -0.37 5.76 6.74
N PRO A 321 -1.09 6.20 7.81
CA PRO A 321 -0.77 7.42 8.52
C PRO A 321 0.48 7.32 9.38
N SER A 322 0.85 6.12 9.82
CA SER A 322 2.00 5.86 10.68
C SER A 322 3.28 5.52 9.92
N GLY A 323 3.16 5.23 8.61
CA GLY A 323 4.28 4.71 7.81
C GLY A 323 4.64 3.25 8.13
N ALA A 324 3.73 2.51 8.79
CA ALA A 324 3.92 1.07 9.03
C ALA A 324 3.99 0.26 7.73
N ILE A 325 3.36 0.75 6.68
CA ILE A 325 3.36 0.14 5.35
C ILE A 325 4.15 1.03 4.39
N GLU A 326 5.15 0.47 3.75
CA GLU A 326 5.97 1.12 2.74
C GLU A 326 5.94 0.30 1.44
N TYR A 327 5.86 0.96 0.28
CA TYR A 327 5.96 0.31 -1.02
C TYR A 327 7.44 0.10 -1.37
N GLU A 328 7.90 -1.15 -1.36
CA GLU A 328 9.33 -1.50 -1.43
C GLU A 328 9.96 -1.20 -2.80
N PRO A 329 9.30 -1.42 -3.96
CA PRO A 329 9.88 -1.11 -5.26
C PRO A 329 10.09 0.39 -5.52
N GLY A 330 9.32 1.24 -4.84
CA GLY A 330 9.38 2.69 -4.99
C GLY A 330 9.09 3.42 -3.68
N PRO A 331 9.97 3.35 -2.66
CA PRO A 331 9.76 4.06 -1.41
C PRO A 331 9.77 5.58 -1.63
N ILE A 332 9.14 6.32 -0.73
CA ILE A 332 9.05 7.78 -0.85
C ILE A 332 10.44 8.43 -1.03
N SER A 333 11.45 7.94 -0.33
CA SER A 333 12.84 8.43 -0.47
C SER A 333 13.37 8.33 -1.89
N TRP A 334 13.02 7.26 -2.60
CA TRP A 334 13.36 7.05 -4.00
C TRP A 334 12.62 8.03 -4.91
N ILE A 335 11.31 8.21 -4.71
CA ILE A 335 10.50 9.17 -5.48
C ILE A 335 11.07 10.59 -5.29
N LEU A 336 11.38 11.00 -4.07
CA LEU A 336 11.96 12.31 -3.78
C LEU A 336 13.34 12.50 -4.43
N ALA A 337 14.17 11.47 -4.43
CA ALA A 337 15.47 11.51 -5.11
C ALA A 337 15.31 11.68 -6.63
N ARG A 338 14.32 11.02 -7.25
CA ARG A 338 13.99 11.20 -8.68
C ARG A 338 13.54 12.62 -8.98
N LEU A 339 12.64 13.18 -8.16
CA LEU A 339 12.18 14.57 -8.31
C LEU A 339 13.36 15.55 -8.24
N ASP A 340 14.28 15.34 -7.30
CA ASP A 340 15.47 16.20 -7.16
C ASP A 340 16.40 16.09 -8.36
N VAL A 341 16.70 14.87 -8.82
CA VAL A 341 17.56 14.63 -10.00
C VAL A 341 16.94 15.24 -11.25
N ILE A 342 15.66 14.98 -11.51
CA ILE A 342 14.94 15.55 -12.67
C ILE A 342 15.01 17.07 -12.65
N GLN A 343 14.68 17.71 -11.52
CA GLN A 343 14.73 19.17 -11.38
C GLN A 343 16.12 19.75 -11.58
N LYS A 344 17.12 19.12 -10.98
CA LYS A 344 18.53 19.56 -11.07
C LYS A 344 19.02 19.60 -12.51
N TYR A 345 18.83 18.52 -13.25
CA TYR A 345 19.32 18.42 -14.63
C TYR A 345 18.46 19.21 -15.61
N TYR A 346 17.13 19.25 -15.41
CA TYR A 346 16.24 20.07 -16.23
C TYR A 346 16.58 21.56 -16.14
N LYS A 347 16.69 22.10 -14.92
CA LYS A 347 17.06 23.51 -14.69
C LYS A 347 18.51 23.81 -15.07
N GLY A 348 19.42 22.89 -14.78
CA GLY A 348 20.84 23.01 -15.14
C GLY A 348 21.06 23.16 -16.65
N ALA A 349 20.23 22.49 -17.45
CA ALA A 349 20.23 22.60 -18.91
C ALA A 349 19.40 23.80 -19.44
N GLY A 350 18.96 24.72 -18.58
CA GLY A 350 18.20 25.93 -18.97
C GLY A 350 16.70 25.73 -19.13
N GLY A 351 16.16 24.60 -18.67
CA GLY A 351 14.71 24.32 -18.69
C GLY A 351 13.92 25.28 -17.80
N LYS A 352 12.70 25.64 -18.23
CA LYS A 352 11.81 26.58 -17.54
C LYS A 352 10.43 25.99 -17.39
N ASN A 353 9.74 26.33 -16.29
CA ASN A 353 8.35 25.96 -15.98
C ASN A 353 8.09 24.45 -16.16
N PRO A 354 8.78 23.56 -15.42
CA PRO A 354 8.62 22.13 -15.58
C PRO A 354 7.27 21.66 -15.06
N PHE A 355 6.58 20.83 -15.84
CA PHE A 355 5.42 20.07 -15.44
C PHE A 355 5.83 18.62 -15.23
N LEU A 356 5.31 18.01 -14.18
CA LEU A 356 5.51 16.58 -13.91
C LEU A 356 4.29 15.79 -14.39
N LEU A 357 4.51 14.76 -15.21
CA LEU A 357 3.49 13.81 -15.61
C LEU A 357 3.82 12.45 -15.03
N VAL A 358 3.15 12.07 -13.94
CA VAL A 358 3.30 10.75 -13.32
C VAL A 358 2.37 9.77 -14.02
N HIS A 359 2.89 8.60 -14.38
CA HIS A 359 2.15 7.59 -15.12
C HIS A 359 2.64 6.17 -14.83
N ASP A 360 1.84 5.17 -15.18
CA ASP A 360 2.17 3.74 -15.18
C ASP A 360 2.51 3.22 -16.59
N ASP A 361 2.47 1.90 -16.78
CA ASP A 361 2.67 1.27 -18.09
C ASP A 361 1.61 1.67 -19.11
N HIS A 362 0.35 1.82 -18.70
CA HIS A 362 -0.70 2.31 -19.59
C HIS A 362 -0.39 3.73 -20.09
N GLY A 363 0.01 4.61 -19.18
CA GLY A 363 0.44 5.96 -19.54
C GLY A 363 1.70 5.97 -20.43
N ARG A 364 2.62 5.03 -20.25
CA ARG A 364 3.79 4.86 -21.14
C ARG A 364 3.37 4.55 -22.57
N GLU A 365 2.40 3.65 -22.75
CA GLU A 365 1.86 3.33 -24.07
C GLU A 365 1.17 4.53 -24.72
N LEU A 366 0.34 5.26 -23.96
CA LEU A 366 -0.31 6.48 -24.43
C LEU A 366 0.70 7.54 -24.87
N ILE A 367 1.78 7.75 -24.11
CA ILE A 367 2.86 8.69 -24.47
C ILE A 367 3.52 8.26 -25.77
N SER A 368 3.83 6.96 -25.92
CA SER A 368 4.45 6.42 -27.14
C SER A 368 3.55 6.61 -28.37
N PHE A 369 2.24 6.33 -28.26
CA PHE A 369 1.30 6.54 -29.35
C PHE A 369 1.08 8.03 -29.66
N SER A 370 0.99 8.89 -28.63
CA SER A 370 0.90 10.35 -28.80
C SER A 370 2.12 10.91 -29.52
N ALA A 371 3.32 10.43 -29.15
CA ALA A 371 4.56 10.84 -29.79
C ALA A 371 4.62 10.41 -31.27
N ARG A 372 4.09 9.23 -31.60
CA ARG A 372 4.15 8.64 -32.95
C ARG A 372 3.08 9.19 -33.88
N TYR A 373 1.86 9.38 -33.40
CA TYR A 373 0.68 9.66 -34.23
C TYR A 373 0.05 11.03 -33.94
N GLY A 374 0.44 11.68 -32.85
CA GLY A 374 -0.04 12.99 -32.42
C GLY A 374 1.09 14.02 -32.27
N ASP A 375 0.90 14.96 -31.36
CA ASP A 375 1.80 16.08 -31.13
C ASP A 375 2.98 15.76 -30.19
N GLY A 376 2.92 14.65 -29.50
CA GLY A 376 3.88 14.27 -28.44
C GLY A 376 3.80 15.18 -27.23
N LEU A 377 4.63 14.94 -26.22
CA LEU A 377 4.65 15.73 -25.00
C LEU A 377 5.36 17.08 -25.21
N PRO A 378 4.78 18.21 -24.72
CA PRO A 378 5.47 19.48 -24.70
C PRO A 378 6.86 19.41 -24.03
N SER A 379 7.79 20.25 -24.46
CA SER A 379 9.21 20.22 -24.01
C SER A 379 9.39 20.43 -22.50
N ASN A 380 8.41 21.05 -21.83
CA ASN A 380 8.41 21.29 -20.38
C ASN A 380 7.59 20.24 -19.58
N VAL A 381 6.94 19.28 -20.22
CA VAL A 381 6.25 18.17 -19.56
C VAL A 381 7.20 17.01 -19.44
N ILE A 382 7.58 16.65 -18.22
CA ILE A 382 8.54 15.59 -17.92
C ILE A 382 7.78 14.38 -17.41
N PRO A 383 7.74 13.28 -18.17
CA PRO A 383 7.09 12.06 -17.74
C PRO A 383 7.95 11.31 -16.71
N MET A 384 7.31 10.84 -15.64
CA MET A 384 7.92 9.99 -14.61
C MET A 384 7.08 8.74 -14.44
N GLN A 385 7.60 7.60 -14.82
CA GLN A 385 6.92 6.31 -14.69
C GLN A 385 7.04 5.75 -13.28
N LEU A 386 5.95 5.21 -12.74
CA LEU A 386 5.89 4.43 -11.51
C LEU A 386 5.23 3.08 -11.78
N ASP A 387 5.69 2.04 -11.10
CA ASP A 387 5.08 0.71 -11.18
C ASP A 387 3.66 0.70 -10.57
N ALA A 388 3.45 1.54 -9.54
CA ALA A 388 2.17 1.69 -8.85
C ALA A 388 1.86 3.18 -8.63
N ILE A 389 1.04 3.78 -9.50
CA ILE A 389 0.72 5.22 -9.43
C ILE A 389 -0.05 5.61 -8.17
N ALA A 390 -0.80 4.68 -7.55
CA ALA A 390 -1.49 4.94 -6.30
C ALA A 390 -0.56 5.25 -5.12
N THR A 391 0.76 4.98 -5.25
CA THR A 391 1.76 5.38 -4.26
C THR A 391 2.08 6.87 -4.29
N PHE A 392 1.76 7.55 -5.40
CA PHE A 392 2.00 8.99 -5.57
C PHE A 392 0.80 9.78 -5.07
N GLY A 393 0.83 10.15 -3.80
CA GLY A 393 -0.25 10.86 -3.13
C GLY A 393 0.10 12.31 -2.80
N HIS A 394 -0.58 12.83 -1.76
CA HIS A 394 -0.44 14.22 -1.33
C HIS A 394 1.00 14.62 -0.96
N ALA A 395 1.76 13.71 -0.30
CA ALA A 395 3.12 14.01 0.14
C ALA A 395 4.08 14.22 -1.04
N GLU A 396 4.01 13.34 -2.04
CA GLU A 396 4.84 13.37 -3.24
C GLU A 396 4.49 14.57 -4.13
N ALA A 397 3.18 14.84 -4.31
CA ALA A 397 2.71 15.98 -5.09
C ALA A 397 3.16 17.32 -4.49
N LEU A 398 3.00 17.49 -3.18
CA LEU A 398 3.46 18.68 -2.47
C LEU A 398 4.99 18.84 -2.54
N ALA A 399 5.73 17.72 -2.41
CA ALA A 399 7.19 17.72 -2.55
C ALA A 399 7.63 18.12 -3.96
N ALA A 400 6.95 17.64 -5.00
CA ALA A 400 7.22 18.04 -6.37
C ALA A 400 7.05 19.57 -6.54
N HIS A 401 5.96 20.14 -6.03
CA HIS A 401 5.77 21.59 -6.05
C HIS A 401 6.83 22.33 -5.22
N ALA A 402 7.15 21.85 -4.03
CA ALA A 402 8.17 22.48 -3.17
C ALA A 402 9.56 22.43 -3.80
N SER A 403 9.89 21.41 -4.60
CA SER A 403 11.13 21.30 -5.35
C SER A 403 11.15 22.15 -6.64
N GLY A 404 9.98 22.65 -7.08
CA GLY A 404 9.87 23.65 -8.16
C GLY A 404 9.22 23.17 -9.44
N PHE A 405 8.44 22.10 -9.42
CA PHE A 405 7.50 21.83 -10.51
C PHE A 405 6.33 22.81 -10.44
N GLU A 406 5.88 23.29 -11.60
CA GLU A 406 4.79 24.25 -11.73
C GLU A 406 3.43 23.55 -11.62
N GLU A 407 3.28 22.42 -12.29
CA GLU A 407 2.08 21.58 -12.31
C GLU A 407 2.48 20.11 -12.13
N VAL A 408 1.60 19.35 -11.49
CA VAL A 408 1.76 17.89 -11.27
C VAL A 408 0.50 17.19 -11.74
N PHE A 409 0.67 16.28 -12.69
CA PHE A 409 -0.39 15.47 -13.27
C PHE A 409 -0.18 14.00 -12.90
N LEU A 410 -1.26 13.30 -12.60
CA LEU A 410 -1.30 11.87 -12.45
C LEU A 410 -2.21 11.29 -13.53
N LEU A 411 -1.62 10.57 -14.47
CA LEU A 411 -2.34 9.94 -15.58
C LEU A 411 -2.80 8.55 -15.16
N THR A 412 -4.12 8.39 -15.03
CA THR A 412 -4.75 7.12 -14.64
C THR A 412 -5.12 6.29 -15.86
N GLY A 413 -5.11 4.97 -15.68
CA GLY A 413 -5.56 4.00 -16.67
C GLY A 413 -6.82 3.24 -16.22
N PRO A 414 -7.38 2.38 -17.07
CA PRO A 414 -8.62 1.64 -16.80
C PRO A 414 -8.57 0.71 -15.58
N LYS A 415 -7.37 0.37 -15.11
CA LYS A 415 -7.15 -0.49 -13.94
C LYS A 415 -6.73 0.25 -12.67
N SER A 416 -6.60 1.56 -12.74
CA SER A 416 -6.17 2.37 -11.61
C SER A 416 -7.20 2.37 -10.49
N ASP A 417 -6.74 2.32 -9.23
CA ASP A 417 -7.57 2.54 -8.05
C ASP A 417 -7.87 4.05 -7.91
N THR A 418 -8.94 4.47 -8.58
CA THR A 418 -9.32 5.87 -8.67
C THR A 418 -9.76 6.44 -7.33
N ASP A 419 -10.40 5.65 -6.46
CA ASP A 419 -10.92 6.15 -5.17
C ASP A 419 -9.78 6.57 -4.24
N THR A 420 -8.74 5.74 -4.11
CA THR A 420 -7.54 6.08 -3.31
C THR A 420 -6.81 7.27 -3.91
N ILE A 421 -6.62 7.31 -5.24
CA ILE A 421 -5.94 8.40 -5.94
C ILE A 421 -6.68 9.72 -5.77
N LEU A 422 -8.00 9.73 -5.93
CA LEU A 422 -8.83 10.94 -5.78
C LEU A 422 -8.85 11.43 -4.32
N GLY A 423 -8.90 10.52 -3.34
CA GLY A 423 -8.79 10.89 -1.94
C GLY A 423 -7.46 11.56 -1.60
N GLU A 424 -6.34 11.02 -2.10
CA GLU A 424 -5.01 11.61 -1.94
C GLU A 424 -4.89 12.98 -2.64
N ALA A 425 -5.50 13.12 -3.84
CA ALA A 425 -5.55 14.38 -4.56
C ALA A 425 -6.40 15.43 -3.83
N GLU A 426 -7.51 15.05 -3.19
CA GLU A 426 -8.32 15.94 -2.37
C GLU A 426 -7.52 16.51 -1.20
N ILE A 427 -6.75 15.67 -0.49
CA ILE A 427 -5.85 16.13 0.58
C ILE A 427 -4.80 17.10 0.03
N ALA A 428 -4.13 16.74 -1.08
CA ALA A 428 -3.12 17.59 -1.69
C ALA A 428 -3.68 18.97 -2.08
N ASN A 429 -4.85 18.98 -2.71
CA ASN A 429 -5.52 20.19 -3.22
C ASN A 429 -6.09 21.05 -2.09
N ALA A 430 -6.47 20.49 -0.96
CA ALA A 430 -6.85 21.23 0.24
C ALA A 430 -5.64 21.97 0.86
N ILE A 431 -4.45 21.39 0.77
CA ILE A 431 -3.20 22.00 1.28
C ILE A 431 -2.68 23.06 0.32
N PHE A 432 -2.63 22.77 -0.96
CA PHE A 432 -2.14 23.68 -1.99
C PHE A 432 -3.00 23.56 -3.25
N GLU A 433 -3.57 24.66 -3.69
CA GLU A 433 -4.52 24.69 -4.80
C GLU A 433 -3.96 24.04 -6.07
N ASN A 434 -4.69 23.09 -6.64
CA ASN A 434 -4.28 22.28 -7.79
C ASN A 434 -2.90 21.61 -7.60
N ALA A 435 -2.64 21.06 -6.39
CA ALA A 435 -1.39 20.39 -6.11
C ALA A 435 -1.25 19.08 -6.90
N LEU A 436 -2.36 18.39 -7.14
CA LEU A 436 -2.38 17.14 -7.91
C LEU A 436 -3.61 17.14 -8.84
N ARG A 437 -3.35 17.09 -10.14
CA ARG A 437 -4.37 16.97 -11.17
C ARG A 437 -4.45 15.53 -11.64
N VAL A 438 -5.49 14.83 -11.26
CA VAL A 438 -5.78 13.48 -11.76
C VAL A 438 -6.45 13.61 -13.13
N VAL A 439 -5.88 12.94 -14.12
CA VAL A 439 -6.35 12.97 -15.50
C VAL A 439 -6.50 11.56 -16.04
N GLU A 440 -7.61 11.32 -16.72
CA GLU A 440 -7.88 10.09 -17.45
C GLU A 440 -7.96 10.42 -18.94
N VAL A 441 -7.15 9.74 -19.73
CA VAL A 441 -7.10 9.89 -21.18
C VAL A 441 -7.05 8.51 -21.80
N ASN A 442 -7.95 8.28 -22.74
CA ASN A 442 -8.03 7.02 -23.47
C ASN A 442 -7.59 7.16 -24.95
N ASP A 443 -7.64 8.40 -25.49
CA ASP A 443 -7.14 8.70 -26.83
C ASP A 443 -5.76 9.37 -26.77
N PRO A 444 -4.70 8.72 -27.31
CA PRO A 444 -3.37 9.29 -27.34
C PRO A 444 -3.27 10.66 -28.01
N LEU A 445 -4.19 10.97 -28.94
CA LEU A 445 -4.21 12.27 -29.65
C LEU A 445 -4.69 13.42 -28.77
N GLU A 446 -5.41 13.13 -27.69
CA GLU A 446 -5.89 14.13 -26.74
C GLU A 446 -4.88 14.42 -25.61
N LEU A 447 -3.81 13.62 -25.49
CA LEU A 447 -2.87 13.75 -24.38
C LEU A 447 -2.21 15.13 -24.33
N SER A 448 -1.86 15.73 -25.48
CA SER A 448 -1.24 17.06 -25.53
C SER A 448 -2.18 18.18 -25.09
N ASN A 449 -3.48 18.02 -25.29
CA ASN A 449 -4.51 19.03 -24.97
C ASN A 449 -4.61 19.33 -23.46
N ILE A 450 -4.25 18.35 -22.61
CA ILE A 450 -4.25 18.49 -21.15
C ILE A 450 -3.36 19.65 -20.70
N PHE A 451 -2.26 19.90 -21.41
CA PHE A 451 -1.24 20.86 -21.02
C PHE A 451 -1.47 22.25 -21.64
N GLU A 452 -2.52 22.42 -22.44
CA GLU A 452 -2.84 23.70 -23.06
C GLU A 452 -3.53 24.68 -22.09
N GLY A 453 -3.28 25.96 -22.28
CA GLY A 453 -4.00 27.03 -21.57
C GLY A 453 -3.71 27.14 -20.07
N LEU A 454 -2.73 26.38 -19.53
CA LEU A 454 -2.39 26.47 -18.12
C LEU A 454 -1.72 27.80 -17.78
N ALA A 455 -2.26 28.49 -16.78
CA ALA A 455 -1.69 29.73 -16.29
C ALA A 455 -0.33 29.48 -15.62
N LYS A 456 0.64 30.34 -15.91
CA LYS A 456 1.91 30.32 -15.16
C LYS A 456 1.64 30.66 -13.71
N ARG A 457 2.09 29.82 -12.79
CA ARG A 457 2.07 30.18 -11.37
C ARG A 457 3.10 31.28 -11.09
N ALA A 458 2.78 32.16 -10.14
CA ALA A 458 3.72 33.19 -9.69
C ALA A 458 5.02 32.53 -9.22
N ASN A 459 6.18 33.11 -9.60
CA ASN A 459 7.49 32.59 -9.21
C ASN A 459 7.53 32.33 -7.69
N LYS A 460 7.80 31.09 -7.31
CA LYS A 460 8.03 30.71 -5.91
C LYS A 460 9.34 31.35 -5.46
N THR A 461 9.28 32.14 -4.41
CA THR A 461 10.46 32.80 -3.82
C THR A 461 11.36 31.83 -3.08
N GLN A 462 10.82 30.72 -2.62
CA GLN A 462 11.58 29.72 -1.83
C GLN A 462 11.28 28.31 -2.36
N LEU A 463 12.33 27.53 -2.57
CA LEU A 463 12.26 26.11 -2.89
C LEU A 463 12.78 25.31 -1.71
N SER A 464 12.27 24.10 -1.50
CA SER A 464 12.77 23.18 -0.50
C SER A 464 12.91 21.78 -1.09
N LYS A 465 13.73 20.96 -0.43
CA LYS A 465 13.88 19.53 -0.72
C LYS A 465 13.37 18.76 0.49
N PRO A 466 12.09 18.48 0.56
CA PRO A 466 11.53 17.72 1.66
C PRO A 466 12.15 16.33 1.73
N MET A 467 12.44 15.86 2.94
CA MET A 467 13.02 14.55 3.22
C MET A 467 12.38 13.95 4.46
N GLY A 468 12.51 12.64 4.62
CA GLY A 468 12.00 11.89 5.77
C GLY A 468 10.74 11.08 5.48
N SER A 469 9.94 10.83 6.49
CA SER A 469 8.67 10.13 6.35
C SER A 469 7.63 10.96 5.57
N ARG A 470 6.58 10.32 5.04
CA ARG A 470 5.49 11.03 4.33
C ARG A 470 4.93 12.21 5.15
N ARG A 471 4.76 12.06 6.46
CA ARG A 471 4.29 13.15 7.34
C ARG A 471 5.27 14.32 7.39
N GLN A 472 6.57 14.04 7.56
CA GLN A 472 7.60 15.07 7.57
C GLN A 472 7.70 15.79 6.22
N VAL A 473 7.65 15.03 5.13
CA VAL A 473 7.63 15.56 3.76
C VAL A 473 6.42 16.48 3.56
N THR A 474 5.22 16.02 3.94
CA THR A 474 3.99 16.82 3.84
C THR A 474 4.12 18.12 4.62
N ARG A 475 4.60 18.07 5.86
CA ARG A 475 4.74 19.28 6.70
C ARG A 475 5.74 20.28 6.09
N VAL A 476 6.93 19.82 5.71
CA VAL A 476 7.98 20.69 5.15
C VAL A 476 7.53 21.30 3.83
N ALA A 477 6.97 20.50 2.93
CA ALA A 477 6.44 20.97 1.67
C ALA A 477 5.30 21.98 1.87
N SER A 478 4.34 21.66 2.72
CA SER A 478 3.20 22.53 3.01
C SER A 478 3.62 23.88 3.57
N LYS A 479 4.60 23.90 4.49
CA LYS A 479 5.13 25.14 5.06
C LYS A 479 5.86 25.99 4.02
N THR A 480 6.59 25.34 3.10
CA THR A 480 7.26 26.02 1.97
C THR A 480 6.25 26.65 1.01
N LEU A 481 5.15 25.91 0.74
CA LEU A 481 4.12 26.35 -0.22
C LEU A 481 3.12 27.38 0.37
N ASN A 482 2.96 27.40 1.70
CA ASN A 482 2.05 28.27 2.43
C ASN A 482 2.76 29.02 3.56
N PRO A 483 3.72 29.91 3.28
CA PRO A 483 4.54 30.55 4.32
C PRO A 483 3.74 31.42 5.29
N GLU A 484 2.62 31.98 4.83
CA GLU A 484 1.76 32.89 5.60
C GLU A 484 0.60 32.20 6.34
N LYS A 485 0.37 30.89 6.09
CA LYS A 485 -0.73 30.16 6.69
C LYS A 485 -0.23 29.30 7.85
N GLU A 486 -0.94 29.32 8.97
CA GLU A 486 -0.63 28.47 10.11
C GLU A 486 -1.53 27.22 10.17
N ILE A 487 -2.79 27.34 9.80
CA ILE A 487 -3.77 26.26 9.87
C ILE A 487 -4.46 26.11 8.51
N LEU A 488 -4.49 24.88 8.01
CA LEU A 488 -5.14 24.50 6.77
C LEU A 488 -6.25 23.49 7.07
N PRO A 489 -7.53 23.77 6.73
CA PRO A 489 -8.59 22.78 6.88
C PRO A 489 -8.39 21.63 5.90
N LEU A 490 -8.72 20.42 6.32
CA LEU A 490 -8.54 19.19 5.54
C LEU A 490 -9.84 18.40 5.44
N PRO A 491 -10.00 17.53 4.42
CA PRO A 491 -11.12 16.62 4.30
C PRO A 491 -11.13 15.57 5.43
N ASP A 492 -12.31 14.97 5.68
CA ASP A 492 -12.56 14.08 6.82
C ASP A 492 -11.67 12.83 6.87
N HIS A 493 -11.23 12.35 5.71
CA HIS A 493 -10.35 11.17 5.61
C HIS A 493 -8.87 11.50 5.81
N ALA A 494 -8.49 12.78 5.93
CA ALA A 494 -7.09 13.18 6.11
C ALA A 494 -6.47 12.62 7.40
N PRO A 495 -5.20 12.16 7.37
CA PRO A 495 -4.51 11.60 8.53
C PRO A 495 -3.90 12.66 9.46
N TYR A 496 -4.34 13.91 9.36
CA TYR A 496 -3.84 15.05 10.12
C TYR A 496 -5.00 15.74 10.83
N GLY A 497 -4.76 16.24 12.05
CA GLY A 497 -5.77 17.02 12.77
C GLY A 497 -5.51 17.14 14.25
N ALA A 498 -6.33 17.95 14.91
CA ALA A 498 -6.32 18.16 16.33
C ALA A 498 -7.22 17.15 17.07
N VAL A 499 -6.85 16.90 18.31
CA VAL A 499 -7.73 16.31 19.33
C VAL A 499 -8.36 17.47 20.11
N LEU A 500 -9.67 17.48 20.17
CA LEU A 500 -10.45 18.44 20.95
C LEU A 500 -10.96 17.73 22.21
N LEU A 501 -10.76 18.35 23.36
CA LEU A 501 -11.12 17.80 24.66
C LEU A 501 -12.29 18.59 25.26
N ASP A 502 -13.36 17.87 25.65
CA ASP A 502 -14.37 18.39 26.56
C ASP A 502 -13.81 18.33 27.98
N ASN A 503 -13.42 19.49 28.49
CA ASN A 503 -12.79 19.61 29.80
C ASN A 503 -13.73 19.25 30.95
N ASP A 504 -15.04 19.46 30.82
CA ASP A 504 -16.02 19.19 31.85
C ASP A 504 -16.28 17.67 31.98
N SER A 505 -16.29 16.96 30.88
CA SER A 505 -16.48 15.51 30.85
C SER A 505 -15.21 14.71 31.15
N CYS A 506 -14.03 15.25 30.84
CA CYS A 506 -12.75 14.56 31.03
C CYS A 506 -12.39 14.41 32.52
N THR A 507 -12.10 13.19 32.98
CA THR A 507 -11.70 12.86 34.36
C THR A 507 -10.18 12.63 34.51
N LEU A 508 -9.37 12.99 33.50
CA LEU A 508 -7.91 12.75 33.47
C LEU A 508 -7.53 11.30 33.84
N CYS A 509 -8.32 10.32 33.42
CA CYS A 509 -8.03 8.89 33.65
C CYS A 509 -6.84 8.37 32.81
N LEU A 510 -6.35 9.16 31.84
CA LEU A 510 -5.17 8.94 30.99
C LEU A 510 -5.18 7.64 30.15
N SER A 511 -6.32 6.94 30.04
CA SER A 511 -6.47 5.77 29.19
C SER A 511 -6.13 6.07 27.73
N CYS A 512 -6.43 7.28 27.26
CA CYS A 512 -6.09 7.75 25.91
C CYS A 512 -4.58 7.94 25.69
N VAL A 513 -3.81 8.23 26.74
CA VAL A 513 -2.35 8.35 26.72
C VAL A 513 -1.70 6.98 26.59
N SER A 514 -2.05 6.05 27.51
CA SER A 514 -1.43 4.74 27.60
C SER A 514 -1.57 3.89 26.33
N LEU A 515 -2.61 4.15 25.53
CA LEU A 515 -2.88 3.42 24.29
C LEU A 515 -2.58 4.20 23.00
N CYS A 516 -2.12 5.46 23.10
CA CYS A 516 -1.81 6.26 21.91
C CYS A 516 -0.64 5.65 21.11
N PRO A 517 -0.85 5.13 19.87
CA PRO A 517 0.17 4.37 19.16
C PRO A 517 1.35 5.25 18.70
N SER A 518 1.15 6.55 18.54
CA SER A 518 2.17 7.50 18.10
C SER A 518 2.77 8.34 19.26
N GLY A 519 2.25 8.20 20.48
CA GLY A 519 2.66 9.05 21.59
C GLY A 519 2.24 10.52 21.45
N ALA A 520 1.28 10.82 20.56
CA ALA A 520 0.76 12.18 20.38
C ALA A 520 0.08 12.73 21.65
N LEU A 521 -0.62 11.84 22.39
CA LEU A 521 -1.13 12.15 23.72
C LEU A 521 -0.07 11.74 24.74
N GLY A 522 0.19 12.64 25.70
CA GLY A 522 1.20 12.46 26.73
C GLY A 522 0.67 12.87 28.11
N GLU A 523 1.39 12.47 29.13
CA GLU A 523 1.15 12.81 30.54
C GLU A 523 2.33 13.57 31.15
N ASN A 524 2.13 14.11 32.34
CA ASN A 524 3.22 14.61 33.17
C ASN A 524 3.34 13.69 34.39
N PRO A 525 4.51 13.11 34.67
CA PRO A 525 4.69 12.22 35.83
C PRO A 525 4.52 12.92 37.19
N ASP A 526 4.72 14.24 37.24
CA ASP A 526 4.70 15.01 38.50
C ASP A 526 3.35 15.67 38.77
N LEU A 527 2.53 15.88 37.75
CA LEU A 527 1.24 16.58 37.85
C LEU A 527 0.18 15.87 36.99
N PRO A 528 -1.10 15.85 37.43
CA PRO A 528 -2.20 15.35 36.63
C PRO A 528 -2.44 16.23 35.40
N GLN A 529 -1.80 15.90 34.29
CA GLN A 529 -1.89 16.64 33.04
C GLN A 529 -2.13 15.69 31.87
N LEU A 530 -3.00 16.10 30.96
CA LEU A 530 -3.13 15.55 29.64
C LEU A 530 -2.49 16.51 28.62
N ARG A 531 -1.52 16.04 27.89
CA ARG A 531 -0.78 16.81 26.88
C ARG A 531 -1.02 16.25 25.49
N PHE A 532 -0.82 17.07 24.47
CA PHE A 532 -1.04 16.69 23.07
C PHE A 532 -0.04 17.36 22.15
N GLN A 533 0.56 16.57 21.25
CA GLN A 533 1.39 17.03 20.15
C GLN A 533 0.65 16.77 18.83
N GLU A 534 0.18 17.83 18.19
CA GLU A 534 -0.69 17.74 17.00
C GLU A 534 0.02 17.07 15.81
N ASP A 535 1.29 17.39 15.57
CA ASP A 535 2.06 16.84 14.46
C ASP A 535 2.26 15.31 14.54
N ALA A 536 2.30 14.75 15.74
CA ALA A 536 2.42 13.31 15.96
C ALA A 536 1.09 12.55 15.85
N CYS A 537 -0.05 13.24 15.81
CA CYS A 537 -1.37 12.61 15.81
C CYS A 537 -1.70 11.96 14.48
N LEU A 538 -2.00 10.66 14.49
CA LEU A 538 -2.34 9.87 13.30
C LEU A 538 -3.83 9.94 12.92
N GLN A 539 -4.65 10.60 13.73
CA GLN A 539 -6.12 10.64 13.55
C GLN A 539 -6.76 9.24 13.48
N CYS A 540 -6.18 8.27 14.20
CA CYS A 540 -6.59 6.85 14.13
C CYS A 540 -7.88 6.53 14.89
N GLY A 541 -8.40 7.46 15.71
CA GLY A 541 -9.67 7.28 16.42
C GLY A 541 -9.58 6.54 17.76
N LEU A 542 -8.45 5.92 18.11
CA LEU A 542 -8.33 5.07 19.29
C LEU A 542 -8.66 5.78 20.60
N CYS A 543 -8.16 7.00 20.79
CA CYS A 543 -8.36 7.77 22.02
C CYS A 543 -9.84 8.10 22.28
N SER A 544 -10.63 8.34 21.23
CA SER A 544 -12.09 8.50 21.34
C SER A 544 -12.78 7.18 21.69
N ASN A 545 -12.38 6.08 21.02
CA ASN A 545 -12.99 4.77 21.23
C ASN A 545 -12.75 4.19 22.63
N ILE A 546 -11.67 4.61 23.30
CA ILE A 546 -11.34 4.12 24.64
C ILE A 546 -11.78 5.07 25.75
N CYS A 547 -12.15 6.31 25.43
CA CYS A 547 -12.54 7.28 26.42
C CYS A 547 -13.85 6.87 27.11
N PRO A 548 -13.85 6.58 28.44
CA PRO A 548 -15.04 6.13 29.15
C PRO A 548 -16.07 7.25 29.35
N GLU A 549 -15.66 8.50 29.17
CA GLU A 549 -16.49 9.69 29.36
C GLU A 549 -16.87 10.36 28.02
N ASN A 550 -16.45 9.80 26.87
CA ASN A 550 -16.67 10.34 25.52
C ASN A 550 -16.22 11.82 25.36
N ALA A 551 -15.15 12.19 26.06
CA ALA A 551 -14.66 13.57 26.15
C ALA A 551 -13.78 13.99 24.96
N ILE A 552 -13.56 13.12 23.96
CA ILE A 552 -12.61 13.38 22.86
C ILE A 552 -13.35 13.44 21.53
N SER A 553 -13.12 14.53 20.80
CA SER A 553 -13.52 14.73 19.41
C SER A 553 -12.34 15.18 18.55
N TYR A 554 -12.54 15.35 17.26
CA TYR A 554 -11.47 15.63 16.29
C TYR A 554 -11.82 16.80 15.40
N GLU A 555 -10.78 17.53 14.97
CA GLU A 555 -10.86 18.52 13.90
C GLU A 555 -9.81 18.18 12.84
N LYS A 556 -10.24 17.99 11.61
CA LYS A 556 -9.34 17.69 10.49
C LYS A 556 -8.68 18.96 9.98
N ARG A 557 -7.37 19.06 10.20
CA ARG A 557 -6.57 20.22 9.81
C ARG A 557 -5.08 19.87 9.74
N LEU A 558 -4.31 20.67 9.03
CA LEU A 558 -2.85 20.66 9.08
C LEU A 558 -2.37 21.94 9.75
N ASN A 559 -1.78 21.81 10.94
CA ASN A 559 -1.23 22.93 11.70
C ASN A 559 0.27 23.07 11.39
N LEU A 560 0.64 24.14 10.69
CA LEU A 560 2.00 24.44 10.25
C LEU A 560 2.80 25.27 11.26
N SER A 561 2.17 25.71 12.37
CA SER A 561 2.86 26.46 13.43
C SER A 561 3.87 25.58 14.18
N ASN A 562 4.83 26.22 14.85
CA ASN A 562 5.80 25.48 15.66
C ASN A 562 5.16 24.82 16.90
N ALA A 563 4.06 25.39 17.40
CA ALA A 563 3.29 24.81 18.52
C ALA A 563 2.79 23.39 18.24
N ALA A 564 2.54 23.04 16.95
CA ALA A 564 2.15 21.68 16.59
C ALA A 564 3.24 20.63 16.86
N LEU A 565 4.50 21.03 16.96
CA LEU A 565 5.66 20.16 17.24
C LEU A 565 5.91 19.99 18.75
N GLU A 566 5.20 20.72 19.57
CA GLU A 566 5.38 20.74 21.02
C GLU A 566 4.22 20.06 21.73
N GLN A 567 4.48 19.52 22.91
CA GLN A 567 3.44 18.99 23.79
C GLN A 567 2.69 20.16 24.46
N THR A 568 1.47 20.43 24.03
CA THR A 568 0.59 21.44 24.62
C THR A 568 -0.31 20.82 25.70
N ILE A 569 -0.58 21.54 26.78
CA ILE A 569 -1.48 21.07 27.86
C ILE A 569 -2.92 21.21 27.38
N LEU A 570 -3.65 20.09 27.32
CA LEU A 570 -5.10 20.09 27.06
C LEU A 570 -5.92 20.25 28.33
N LYS A 571 -5.48 19.59 29.42
CA LYS A 571 -6.10 19.67 30.74
C LYS A 571 -5.07 19.43 31.81
N GLU A 572 -5.24 20.18 32.94
CA GLU A 572 -4.46 20.05 34.16
C GLU A 572 -5.37 20.15 35.37
N GLU A 573 -5.13 19.35 36.38
CA GLU A 573 -5.83 19.42 37.65
C GLU A 573 -4.86 19.32 38.84
N GLU A 574 -5.27 19.77 40.01
CA GLU A 574 -4.55 19.53 41.24
C GLU A 574 -4.65 18.04 41.64
N PRO A 575 -3.57 17.43 42.16
CA PRO A 575 -3.62 16.10 42.71
C PRO A 575 -4.61 16.01 43.90
N PHE A 576 -5.27 14.86 44.05
CA PHE A 576 -6.13 14.59 45.17
C PHE A 576 -5.29 14.35 46.45
N ALA A 577 -5.64 15.00 47.55
CA ALA A 577 -4.98 14.81 48.84
C ALA A 577 -5.61 13.63 49.61
N CYS A 578 -4.79 12.70 50.10
CA CYS A 578 -5.25 11.60 50.94
C CYS A 578 -5.96 12.14 52.20
N ILE A 579 -7.15 11.63 52.48
CA ILE A 579 -7.96 12.08 53.66
C ILE A 579 -7.32 11.74 55.02
N GLU A 580 -6.37 10.77 55.06
CA GLU A 580 -5.72 10.34 56.29
C GLU A 580 -4.37 11.03 56.52
N CYS A 581 -3.46 11.01 55.55
CA CYS A 581 -2.10 11.51 55.70
C CYS A 581 -1.81 12.82 54.96
N GLY A 582 -2.73 13.30 54.11
CA GLY A 582 -2.54 14.50 53.31
C GLY A 582 -1.59 14.36 52.12
N SER A 583 -0.99 13.18 51.90
CA SER A 583 -0.16 12.91 50.72
C SER A 583 -0.96 13.12 49.46
N LEU A 584 -0.36 13.77 48.48
CA LEU A 584 -0.96 13.92 47.15
C LEU A 584 -0.90 12.59 46.40
N PHE A 585 -2.03 12.15 45.85
CA PHE A 585 -2.11 10.95 45.01
C PHE A 585 -3.28 11.05 44.03
N GLY A 586 -3.17 10.41 42.85
CA GLY A 586 -4.24 10.32 41.89
C GLY A 586 -4.74 11.68 41.36
N VAL A 587 -5.82 11.63 40.59
CA VAL A 587 -6.46 12.79 39.96
C VAL A 587 -7.79 13.08 40.68
N LYS A 588 -8.05 14.33 41.03
CA LYS A 588 -9.23 14.72 41.79
C LYS A 588 -10.54 14.31 41.08
N SER A 589 -10.70 14.69 39.84
CA SER A 589 -11.91 14.34 39.05
C SER A 589 -12.10 12.83 38.87
N SER A 590 -11.03 12.06 38.72
CA SER A 590 -11.07 10.60 38.66
C SER A 590 -11.55 9.99 39.99
N VAL A 591 -11.00 10.44 41.13
CA VAL A 591 -11.40 9.95 42.46
C VAL A 591 -12.87 10.27 42.74
N GLU A 592 -13.29 11.51 42.50
CA GLU A 592 -14.69 11.95 42.67
C GLU A 592 -15.64 11.13 41.77
N ARG A 593 -15.27 10.89 40.52
CA ARG A 593 -16.08 10.10 39.56
C ARG A 593 -16.21 8.63 39.99
N ILE A 594 -15.13 8.04 40.50
CA ILE A 594 -15.16 6.66 41.03
C ILE A 594 -16.12 6.60 42.25
N ILE A 595 -16.07 7.58 43.12
CA ILE A 595 -16.99 7.68 44.27
C ILE A 595 -18.44 7.72 43.76
N ASP A 596 -18.76 8.61 42.82
CA ASP A 596 -20.12 8.77 42.29
C ASP A 596 -20.65 7.50 41.59
N LYS A 597 -19.78 6.74 40.95
CA LYS A 597 -20.14 5.48 40.29
C LYS A 597 -20.31 4.32 41.26
N LEU A 598 -19.53 4.25 42.34
CA LEU A 598 -19.48 3.10 43.24
C LEU A 598 -20.21 3.27 44.56
N ALA A 599 -20.24 4.48 45.13
CA ALA A 599 -20.86 4.73 46.44
C ALA A 599 -22.36 4.41 46.42
N GLY A 600 -22.79 3.49 47.29
CA GLY A 600 -24.18 3.05 47.39
C GLY A 600 -24.74 2.24 46.22
N LYS A 601 -23.95 2.01 45.15
CA LYS A 601 -24.38 1.26 43.95
C LYS A 601 -23.70 -0.11 43.84
N HIS A 602 -22.48 -0.25 44.34
CA HIS A 602 -21.73 -1.50 44.33
C HIS A 602 -21.70 -2.13 45.72
N SER A 603 -21.89 -3.45 45.80
CA SER A 603 -21.98 -4.17 47.09
C SER A 603 -20.79 -3.97 48.02
N MET A 604 -19.58 -3.82 47.50
CA MET A 604 -18.36 -3.54 48.28
C MET A 604 -18.30 -2.10 48.87
N PHE A 605 -19.03 -1.16 48.28
CA PHE A 605 -19.02 0.28 48.64
C PHE A 605 -20.40 0.74 49.11
N SER A 606 -21.15 -0.18 49.73
CA SER A 606 -22.49 0.06 50.22
C SER A 606 -22.53 0.85 51.52
N ASN A 607 -21.42 0.94 52.27
CA ASN A 607 -21.27 1.73 53.48
C ASN A 607 -20.26 2.89 53.33
N SER A 608 -20.34 3.87 54.20
CA SER A 608 -19.51 5.08 54.18
C SER A 608 -18.01 4.80 54.34
N ASP A 609 -17.65 3.75 55.11
CA ASP A 609 -16.24 3.47 55.44
C ASP A 609 -15.53 2.81 54.25
N ALA A 610 -16.21 1.94 53.51
CA ALA A 610 -15.68 1.41 52.29
C ALA A 610 -15.45 2.48 51.20
N THR A 611 -16.32 3.50 51.15
CA THR A 611 -16.17 4.63 50.24
C THR A 611 -14.96 5.50 50.58
N LYS A 612 -14.61 5.64 51.87
CA LYS A 612 -13.41 6.38 52.32
C LYS A 612 -12.11 5.76 51.80
N LEU A 613 -12.07 4.43 51.61
CA LEU A 613 -10.89 3.75 51.06
C LEU A 613 -10.51 4.25 49.66
N ILE A 614 -11.48 4.74 48.89
CA ILE A 614 -11.23 5.31 47.56
C ILE A 614 -10.46 6.65 47.66
N GLN A 615 -10.62 7.36 48.80
CA GLN A 615 -10.02 8.66 49.06
C GLN A 615 -8.67 8.58 49.80
N MET A 616 -8.12 7.38 49.99
CA MET A 616 -6.84 7.14 50.66
C MET A 616 -5.76 6.77 49.65
N CYS A 617 -4.53 7.24 49.88
CA CYS A 617 -3.35 6.75 49.16
C CYS A 617 -3.13 5.25 49.45
N ASP A 618 -2.32 4.59 48.64
CA ASP A 618 -2.14 3.14 48.72
C ASP A 618 -1.67 2.68 50.08
N ASP A 619 -0.72 3.40 50.70
CA ASP A 619 -0.22 3.09 52.06
C ASP A 619 -1.32 3.19 53.12
N CYS A 620 -2.08 4.26 53.11
CA CYS A 620 -3.17 4.44 54.07
C CYS A 620 -4.31 3.46 53.82
N ARG A 621 -4.61 3.13 52.58
CA ARG A 621 -5.62 2.13 52.18
C ARG A 621 -5.24 0.73 52.67
N ILE A 622 -3.99 0.31 52.47
CA ILE A 622 -3.47 -0.97 52.96
C ILE A 622 -3.54 -1.02 54.49
N ASN A 623 -3.09 0.04 55.16
CA ASN A 623 -3.14 0.11 56.62
C ASN A 623 -4.59 0.05 57.15
N ALA A 624 -5.51 0.80 56.55
CA ALA A 624 -6.91 0.78 56.95
C ALA A 624 -7.57 -0.59 56.74
N GLN A 625 -7.26 -1.26 55.65
CA GLN A 625 -7.74 -2.62 55.37
C GLN A 625 -7.13 -3.66 56.30
N TYR A 626 -5.83 -3.53 56.64
CA TYR A 626 -5.14 -4.44 57.55
C TYR A 626 -5.72 -4.39 58.97
N HIS A 627 -6.14 -3.21 59.43
CA HIS A 627 -6.74 -2.99 60.77
C HIS A 627 -8.26 -3.11 60.78
N SER A 628 -8.89 -3.44 59.65
CA SER A 628 -10.35 -3.63 59.58
C SER A 628 -10.78 -5.01 60.11
N ASP A 629 -12.01 -5.10 60.63
CA ASP A 629 -12.60 -6.37 61.07
C ASP A 629 -12.71 -7.39 59.91
N ASN A 630 -12.75 -6.90 58.68
CA ASN A 630 -12.78 -7.73 57.45
C ASN A 630 -11.45 -7.67 56.70
N ASN A 631 -10.36 -7.91 57.41
CA ASN A 631 -9.00 -7.84 56.87
C ASN A 631 -8.75 -8.90 55.78
N PRO A 632 -8.53 -8.53 54.51
CA PRO A 632 -8.26 -9.47 53.44
C PRO A 632 -6.91 -10.20 53.59
N PHE A 633 -6.01 -9.68 54.47
CA PHE A 633 -4.70 -10.27 54.79
C PHE A 633 -4.75 -11.11 56.08
N ALA A 634 -5.85 -11.12 56.81
CA ALA A 634 -6.07 -12.06 57.90
C ALA A 634 -6.15 -13.43 57.30
N GLY A 635 -5.08 -14.18 57.39
CA GLY A 635 -5.10 -15.56 56.97
C GLY A 635 -6.26 -16.26 57.67
N GLY A 636 -7.26 -16.72 56.91
CA GLY A 636 -8.34 -17.55 57.46
C GLY A 636 -7.73 -18.70 58.22
N GLU A 637 -8.50 -19.29 59.17
CA GLU A 637 -8.01 -20.49 59.90
C GLU A 637 -7.31 -21.42 58.91
N ARG A 638 -6.04 -21.72 59.18
CA ARG A 638 -5.28 -22.63 58.34
C ARG A 638 -6.10 -23.92 58.16
N PRO A 639 -6.41 -24.34 56.96
CA PRO A 639 -7.17 -25.55 56.76
C PRO A 639 -6.45 -26.67 57.54
N ARG A 640 -7.19 -27.37 58.40
CA ARG A 640 -6.66 -28.45 59.23
C ARG A 640 -5.93 -29.42 58.33
N VAL A 641 -4.65 -29.63 58.60
CA VAL A 641 -3.84 -30.60 57.83
C VAL A 641 -4.48 -31.98 57.99
N ARG A 642 -5.06 -32.47 56.94
CA ARG A 642 -5.64 -33.84 56.92
C ARG A 642 -4.50 -34.82 56.91
N THR A 643 -4.45 -35.67 57.94
CA THR A 643 -3.51 -36.79 58.01
C THR A 643 -4.06 -38.04 57.31
N THR A 644 -3.22 -39.04 57.10
CA THR A 644 -3.66 -40.32 56.50
C THR A 644 -4.73 -40.98 57.39
N GLU A 645 -4.71 -40.77 58.71
CA GLU A 645 -5.72 -41.26 59.66
C GLU A 645 -7.09 -40.58 59.47
N ASP A 646 -7.13 -39.32 59.12
CA ASP A 646 -8.38 -38.60 58.79
C ASP A 646 -9.08 -39.17 57.54
N TYR A 647 -8.29 -39.65 56.59
CA TYR A 647 -8.85 -40.31 55.38
C TYR A 647 -9.33 -41.73 55.63
N LEU A 648 -8.75 -42.41 56.62
CA LEU A 648 -9.09 -43.79 56.95
C LEU A 648 -10.21 -43.85 58.02
N SER A 649 -10.55 -42.76 58.69
CA SER A 649 -11.59 -42.64 59.69
C SER A 649 -12.98 -42.73 59.05
N LYS A 650 -13.86 -43.57 59.64
CA LYS A 650 -15.27 -43.65 59.25
C LYS A 650 -16.17 -42.56 59.82
N ARG A 651 -15.63 -41.58 60.55
CA ARG A 651 -16.40 -40.47 61.11
C ARG A 651 -16.73 -39.47 60.02
N LYS A 652 -17.96 -38.95 60.04
CA LYS A 652 -18.47 -37.99 59.03
C LYS A 652 -18.24 -36.49 59.41
N ASP A 653 -17.52 -36.21 60.44
CA ASP A 653 -17.29 -34.90 61.05
C ASP A 653 -15.82 -34.41 60.87
N HIS A 654 -15.15 -34.81 59.79
CA HIS A 654 -13.84 -34.39 59.35
C HIS A 654 -13.86 -33.29 58.31
#